data_d7501d30ba71b68f31a0517361468e35
#
_entry.id   d7501d30ba71b68f31a0517361468e35
#
_cell.length_a   1.000
_cell.length_b   1.000
_cell.length_c   1.000
_cell.angle_alpha   90.00
_cell.angle_beta   90.00
_cell.angle_gamma   90.00
#
_symmetry.space_group_name_H-M   'P 1'
#
loop_
_entity.id
_entity.type
_entity.pdbx_description
1 polymer ?
#
loop_
_entity_poly.entity_id
_entity_poly.type
_entity_poly.pdbx_seq_one_letter_code
_entity_poly.pdbx_strand_id
1 'polypeptide(L)'
;MISQLDRKLLRDLSRMKGQAIAVAVVMGCGLAMMIMARSLIHSLEDTRREYYEAHRFAELFAHLKRAPISVADRAATIPGIAAVQADISAQVTLDIAGLDEPASGLVRSLPDYSTPVLNRLFLRRGRWLQPGSRGQVLVGEAFADANQLQPGDSVVMLLNGRRQELRIAGIVLSPEFVFESRPGAALPDNRTYGIFWMTEEEVAAAFDLDGAFNHLTATLAPGAAARPVMAALDALLAPYGGRGCYSRADHPSHIRVSDEIRILQVLSIGFPVVFLSVAAFMTHAVLSRLLNLQREQIAILKAFGFASGQIGLHYLKFSVAMVAGGALLGTFGGIGLGHRLVGMYHLFFRFPDLHFRLDYLAVGIALVVGALAATAGVFGAVRRAMNLPPAEAMRPEPPASFRPAVVERLGIASLFSHSFRIAVRNIERRPAQAFFTIAGLALATALLIIPNCFRDSVEELLGFQWDVVQRQDINLGLFDPAHPSVVAELQHLPGVQSVEPFRSVPIRIRSGHRSRQLGLMGLPAGAGHSRVIEAGYHEIAMPTAGIVVSRKLAEVLGARPGDTLSVEVLEGEQRTHGLRLVGLADDLTGISAYMELHALNRLLQDGDRVSGASFTVDANRRRDFLHALKDIPKISWVGIKESLRENFRKTTAASINLIQSIYLTFATIVAFGVIYNNARISLAERARELATLRVIGFTQREVGGVLLTELILLAVLAVPIGLLLGTGFARGIIEMVNTETVRLPARITAHNYAFAVLTVTTASALSAMVVLRRVRRLNLVGALKAPE
;
A
#
# COMPACT_ATOMS: atom_id res chain seq x y z
N MET A 1 13.12 46.20 -14.90
CA MET A 1 11.87 46.98 -14.70
C MET A 1 10.67 46.05 -14.84
N ILE A 2 9.76 46.08 -13.84
CA ILE A 2 8.51 45.28 -13.91
C ILE A 2 7.60 45.92 -14.99
N SER A 3 7.17 45.11 -16.00
CA SER A 3 6.29 45.60 -17.06
C SER A 3 4.93 46.08 -16.51
N GLN A 4 4.27 46.98 -17.22
CA GLN A 4 2.92 47.48 -16.85
C GLN A 4 1.91 46.27 -16.73
N LEU A 5 2.02 45.31 -17.61
CA LEU A 5 1.24 44.07 -17.57
C LEU A 5 1.52 43.23 -16.33
N ASP A 6 2.76 43.18 -15.87
CA ASP A 6 3.11 42.44 -14.65
C ASP A 6 2.59 43.13 -13.38
N ARG A 7 2.59 44.49 -13.34
CA ARG A 7 1.93 45.24 -12.26
C ARG A 7 0.42 45.01 -12.23
N LYS A 8 -0.22 44.92 -13.39
CA LYS A 8 -1.64 44.57 -13.52
C LYS A 8 -1.86 43.13 -12.98
N LEU A 9 -1.03 42.17 -13.37
CA LEU A 9 -1.09 40.78 -12.90
C LEU A 9 -1.10 40.69 -11.35
N LEU A 10 -0.17 41.35 -10.70
CA LEU A 10 -0.08 41.34 -9.23
C LEU A 10 -1.33 41.92 -8.57
N ARG A 11 -1.88 43.03 -9.12
CA ARG A 11 -3.09 43.65 -8.62
C ARG A 11 -4.33 42.78 -8.82
N ASP A 12 -4.47 42.14 -9.97
CA ASP A 12 -5.59 41.24 -10.27
C ASP A 12 -5.49 39.95 -9.43
N LEU A 13 -4.28 39.42 -9.25
CA LEU A 13 -4.04 38.27 -8.36
C LEU A 13 -4.42 38.60 -6.90
N SER A 14 -4.07 39.79 -6.40
CA SER A 14 -4.46 40.24 -5.07
C SER A 14 -5.98 40.39 -4.88
N ARG A 15 -6.70 40.83 -5.91
CA ARG A 15 -8.17 40.87 -5.90
C ARG A 15 -8.81 39.47 -5.89
N MET A 16 -8.14 38.49 -6.48
CA MET A 16 -8.57 37.08 -6.56
C MET A 16 -7.87 36.17 -5.57
N LYS A 17 -7.15 36.71 -4.55
CA LYS A 17 -6.29 35.95 -3.64
C LYS A 17 -6.93 34.66 -3.09
N GLY A 18 -8.20 34.67 -2.72
CA GLY A 18 -8.87 33.49 -2.18
C GLY A 18 -9.04 32.36 -3.19
N GLN A 19 -9.20 32.65 -4.48
CA GLN A 19 -9.31 31.64 -5.54
C GLN A 19 -7.91 31.14 -5.94
N ALA A 20 -6.96 32.08 -6.05
CA ALA A 20 -5.57 31.71 -6.34
C ALA A 20 -4.98 30.82 -5.26
N ILE A 21 -5.24 31.12 -3.98
CA ILE A 21 -4.83 30.29 -2.84
C ILE A 21 -5.51 28.92 -2.90
N ALA A 22 -6.83 28.86 -3.17
CA ALA A 22 -7.53 27.57 -3.27
C ALA A 22 -6.93 26.68 -4.37
N VAL A 23 -6.65 27.24 -5.55
CA VAL A 23 -6.01 26.49 -6.65
C VAL A 23 -4.59 26.08 -6.27
N ALA A 24 -3.80 26.98 -5.67
CA ALA A 24 -2.44 26.70 -5.24
C ALA A 24 -2.40 25.58 -4.17
N VAL A 25 -3.33 25.60 -3.21
CA VAL A 25 -3.43 24.54 -2.17
C VAL A 25 -3.80 23.19 -2.79
N VAL A 26 -4.81 23.15 -3.67
CA VAL A 26 -5.21 21.90 -4.35
C VAL A 26 -4.06 21.33 -5.18
N MET A 27 -3.38 22.18 -5.93
CA MET A 27 -2.19 21.79 -6.68
C MET A 27 -1.06 21.34 -5.76
N GLY A 28 -0.86 22.08 -4.67
CA GLY A 28 0.11 21.75 -3.62
C GLY A 28 -0.12 20.38 -3.00
N CYS A 29 -1.36 19.98 -2.74
CA CYS A 29 -1.69 18.65 -2.26
C CYS A 29 -1.24 17.55 -3.25
N GLY A 30 -1.56 17.71 -4.54
CA GLY A 30 -1.14 16.73 -5.55
C GLY A 30 0.37 16.63 -5.71
N LEU A 31 1.06 17.77 -5.72
CA LEU A 31 2.52 17.83 -5.81
C LEU A 31 3.20 17.31 -4.54
N ALA A 32 2.66 17.60 -3.35
CA ALA A 32 3.16 17.09 -2.08
C ALA A 32 3.12 15.56 -2.05
N MET A 33 2.02 14.96 -2.49
CA MET A 33 1.89 13.50 -2.56
C MET A 33 2.90 12.87 -3.53
N MET A 34 3.09 13.50 -4.69
CA MET A 34 4.04 13.02 -5.69
C MET A 34 5.49 13.10 -5.17
N ILE A 35 5.87 14.24 -4.61
CA ILE A 35 7.23 14.45 -4.06
C ILE A 35 7.47 13.52 -2.88
N MET A 36 6.52 13.43 -1.95
CA MET A 36 6.58 12.54 -0.78
C MET A 36 6.79 11.09 -1.21
N ALA A 37 5.91 10.56 -2.09
CA ALA A 37 5.95 9.16 -2.48
C ALA A 37 7.21 8.84 -3.30
N ARG A 38 7.60 9.69 -4.25
CA ARG A 38 8.81 9.47 -5.08
C ARG A 38 10.09 9.56 -4.25
N SER A 39 10.19 10.53 -3.34
CA SER A 39 11.34 10.64 -2.44
C SER A 39 11.41 9.48 -1.44
N LEU A 40 10.27 8.97 -0.99
CA LEU A 40 10.23 7.78 -0.15
C LEU A 40 10.71 6.54 -0.90
N ILE A 41 10.26 6.34 -2.15
CA ILE A 41 10.73 5.26 -3.03
C ILE A 41 12.24 5.35 -3.20
N HIS A 42 12.75 6.54 -3.55
CA HIS A 42 14.18 6.79 -3.73
C HIS A 42 14.98 6.48 -2.46
N SER A 43 14.48 6.92 -1.30
CA SER A 43 15.11 6.64 0.00
C SER A 43 15.17 5.13 0.28
N LEU A 44 14.08 4.39 0.03
CA LEU A 44 14.04 2.94 0.25
C LEU A 44 14.92 2.16 -0.74
N GLU A 45 14.87 2.51 -2.03
CA GLU A 45 15.66 1.87 -3.08
C GLU A 45 17.16 2.08 -2.88
N ASP A 46 17.57 3.31 -2.59
CA ASP A 46 18.98 3.63 -2.35
C ASP A 46 19.49 2.99 -1.06
N THR A 47 18.74 3.10 0.04
CA THR A 47 19.12 2.46 1.31
C THR A 47 19.23 0.95 1.14
N ARG A 48 18.28 0.32 0.44
CA ARG A 48 18.32 -1.12 0.14
C ARG A 48 19.55 -1.48 -0.67
N ARG A 49 19.85 -0.74 -1.74
CA ARG A 49 21.01 -0.98 -2.61
C ARG A 49 22.30 -0.84 -1.83
N GLU A 50 22.48 0.29 -1.14
CA GLU A 50 23.69 0.56 -0.34
C GLU A 50 23.89 -0.50 0.75
N TYR A 51 22.82 -0.91 1.43
CA TYR A 51 22.91 -1.93 2.47
C TYR A 51 23.28 -3.30 1.91
N TYR A 52 22.66 -3.71 0.80
CA TYR A 52 22.94 -5.00 0.15
C TYR A 52 24.37 -5.06 -0.39
N GLU A 53 24.88 -3.98 -0.97
CA GLU A 53 26.25 -3.90 -1.48
C GLU A 53 27.27 -3.89 -0.33
N ALA A 54 27.12 -3.01 0.64
CA ALA A 54 28.05 -2.86 1.76
C ALA A 54 28.16 -4.14 2.60
N HIS A 55 27.04 -4.84 2.80
CA HIS A 55 26.96 -6.06 3.63
C HIS A 55 26.98 -7.35 2.79
N ARG A 56 27.22 -7.25 1.47
CA ARG A 56 27.36 -8.38 0.55
C ARG A 56 26.20 -9.38 0.66
N PHE A 57 24.97 -8.89 0.53
CA PHE A 57 23.79 -9.75 0.55
C PHE A 57 23.86 -10.79 -0.55
N ALA A 58 23.73 -12.06 -0.19
CA ALA A 58 23.82 -13.19 -1.12
C ALA A 58 22.75 -13.12 -2.22
N GLU A 59 23.03 -13.78 -3.36
CA GLU A 59 22.12 -13.83 -4.51
C GLU A 59 21.41 -15.16 -4.65
N LEU A 60 22.01 -16.23 -4.10
CA LEU A 60 21.49 -17.59 -4.10
C LEU A 60 21.48 -18.14 -2.68
N PHE A 61 20.46 -18.93 -2.36
CA PHE A 61 20.24 -19.53 -1.07
C PHE A 61 19.85 -20.99 -1.23
N ALA A 62 20.43 -21.88 -0.44
CA ALA A 62 20.09 -23.29 -0.44
C ALA A 62 20.08 -23.83 0.99
N HIS A 63 18.99 -24.52 1.34
CA HIS A 63 18.86 -25.27 2.58
C HIS A 63 19.04 -26.77 2.30
N LEU A 64 19.67 -27.48 3.20
CA LEU A 64 19.89 -28.92 3.09
C LEU A 64 19.82 -29.57 4.48
N LYS A 65 19.81 -30.88 4.53
CA LYS A 65 19.82 -31.59 5.83
C LYS A 65 21.18 -31.51 6.50
N ARG A 66 22.23 -31.99 5.81
CA ARG A 66 23.61 -32.00 6.32
C ARG A 66 24.57 -32.26 5.18
N ALA A 67 25.61 -31.44 5.02
CA ALA A 67 26.72 -31.73 4.13
C ALA A 67 28.06 -31.40 4.79
N PRO A 68 29.14 -32.17 4.53
CA PRO A 68 30.45 -31.81 5.01
C PRO A 68 30.95 -30.53 4.36
N ILE A 69 31.80 -29.77 5.06
CA ILE A 69 32.27 -28.45 4.61
C ILE A 69 32.95 -28.50 3.22
N SER A 70 33.59 -29.65 2.85
CA SER A 70 34.19 -29.86 1.54
C SER A 70 33.20 -29.75 0.37
N VAL A 71 31.91 -29.88 0.61
CA VAL A 71 30.87 -29.66 -0.39
C VAL A 71 30.72 -28.15 -0.71
N ALA A 72 30.90 -27.27 0.27
CA ALA A 72 30.94 -25.83 0.05
C ALA A 72 32.16 -25.44 -0.83
N ASP A 73 33.32 -26.07 -0.64
CA ASP A 73 34.49 -25.86 -1.50
C ASP A 73 34.20 -26.30 -2.94
N ARG A 74 33.49 -27.41 -3.13
CA ARG A 74 33.04 -27.86 -4.46
C ARG A 74 32.00 -26.90 -5.06
N ALA A 75 31.09 -26.38 -4.25
CA ALA A 75 30.12 -25.39 -4.71
C ALA A 75 30.84 -24.12 -5.23
N ALA A 76 31.90 -23.69 -4.58
CA ALA A 76 32.72 -22.55 -5.02
C ALA A 76 33.40 -22.76 -6.40
N THR A 77 33.58 -24.01 -6.84
CA THR A 77 34.15 -24.31 -8.17
C THR A 77 33.11 -24.36 -9.29
N ILE A 78 31.82 -24.22 -9.00
CA ILE A 78 30.77 -24.19 -10.03
C ILE A 78 30.93 -22.93 -10.90
N PRO A 79 31.04 -23.09 -12.25
CA PRO A 79 31.15 -21.93 -13.14
C PRO A 79 29.98 -20.95 -12.93
N GLY A 80 30.30 -19.66 -12.72
CA GLY A 80 29.35 -18.60 -12.50
C GLY A 80 29.10 -18.27 -11.03
N ILE A 81 29.77 -18.96 -10.08
CA ILE A 81 29.78 -18.57 -8.66
C ILE A 81 30.99 -17.69 -8.38
N ALA A 82 30.80 -16.56 -7.71
CA ALA A 82 31.87 -15.65 -7.30
C ALA A 82 32.33 -15.87 -5.86
N ALA A 83 31.42 -16.18 -4.97
CA ALA A 83 31.72 -16.48 -3.57
C ALA A 83 30.64 -17.39 -2.99
N VAL A 84 31.03 -18.21 -2.00
CA VAL A 84 30.16 -19.12 -1.26
C VAL A 84 30.40 -18.91 0.23
N GLN A 85 29.35 -19.05 1.00
CA GLN A 85 29.41 -19.16 2.45
C GLN A 85 28.47 -20.27 2.90
N ALA A 86 29.03 -21.20 3.67
CA ALA A 86 28.30 -22.24 4.36
C ALA A 86 28.11 -21.82 5.84
N ASP A 87 26.97 -22.11 6.39
CA ASP A 87 26.67 -21.88 7.79
C ASP A 87 25.65 -22.90 8.32
N ILE A 88 25.39 -22.86 9.61
CA ILE A 88 24.37 -23.67 10.25
C ILE A 88 23.15 -22.80 10.55
N SER A 89 21.99 -23.27 10.12
CA SER A 89 20.69 -22.63 10.33
C SER A 89 19.78 -23.58 11.08
N ALA A 90 19.35 -23.21 12.29
CA ALA A 90 18.52 -24.08 13.12
C ALA A 90 17.37 -23.29 13.75
N GLN A 91 16.18 -23.87 13.73
CA GLN A 91 15.04 -23.32 14.48
C GLN A 91 15.18 -23.68 15.96
N VAL A 92 14.80 -22.77 16.83
CA VAL A 92 14.87 -22.92 18.27
C VAL A 92 13.60 -22.42 18.94
N THR A 93 13.29 -22.98 20.09
CA THR A 93 12.24 -22.46 20.96
C THR A 93 12.88 -21.59 22.05
N LEU A 94 12.22 -20.53 22.41
CA LEU A 94 12.68 -19.53 23.37
C LEU A 94 11.70 -19.46 24.53
N ASP A 95 12.24 -19.34 25.73
CA ASP A 95 11.48 -19.02 26.92
C ASP A 95 11.82 -17.59 27.36
N ILE A 96 10.93 -16.66 27.04
CA ILE A 96 11.10 -15.24 27.31
C ILE A 96 10.30 -14.87 28.56
N ALA A 97 10.97 -14.21 29.50
CA ALA A 97 10.33 -13.74 30.72
C ALA A 97 9.17 -12.78 30.39
N GLY A 98 7.99 -13.06 30.96
CA GLY A 98 6.79 -12.24 30.74
C GLY A 98 5.98 -12.58 29.47
N LEU A 99 6.36 -13.62 28.71
CA LEU A 99 5.52 -14.22 27.67
C LEU A 99 4.87 -15.51 28.19
N ASP A 100 3.54 -15.59 28.06
CA ASP A 100 2.78 -16.80 28.39
C ASP A 100 3.03 -17.91 27.34
N GLU A 101 3.13 -17.49 26.06
CA GLU A 101 3.41 -18.38 24.93
C GLU A 101 4.90 -18.67 24.73
N PRO A 102 5.28 -19.87 24.23
CA PRO A 102 6.63 -20.13 23.78
C PRO A 102 6.96 -19.26 22.56
N ALA A 103 8.07 -18.53 22.62
CA ALA A 103 8.61 -17.83 21.46
C ALA A 103 9.46 -18.81 20.62
N SER A 104 9.68 -18.48 19.37
CA SER A 104 10.50 -19.25 18.45
C SER A 104 11.58 -18.35 17.84
N GLY A 105 12.63 -18.95 17.33
CA GLY A 105 13.71 -18.22 16.70
C GLY A 105 14.45 -19.02 15.65
N LEU A 106 15.22 -18.32 14.86
CA LEU A 106 16.17 -18.88 13.92
C LEU A 106 17.58 -18.55 14.41
N VAL A 107 18.36 -19.57 14.73
CA VAL A 107 19.78 -19.43 15.05
C VAL A 107 20.60 -19.64 13.79
N ARG A 108 21.57 -18.76 13.55
CA ARG A 108 22.56 -18.83 12.48
C ARG A 108 23.96 -18.89 13.08
N SER A 109 24.82 -19.74 12.55
CA SER A 109 26.21 -19.75 12.96
C SER A 109 27.02 -18.63 12.31
N LEU A 110 27.97 -18.09 13.05
CA LEU A 110 28.98 -17.17 12.57
C LEU A 110 30.35 -17.83 12.66
N PRO A 111 31.20 -17.67 11.63
CA PRO A 111 32.57 -18.18 11.70
C PRO A 111 33.35 -17.66 12.90
N ASP A 112 34.04 -18.51 13.63
CA ASP A 112 34.71 -18.15 14.90
C ASP A 112 35.95 -17.28 14.69
N TYR A 113 36.72 -17.52 13.62
CA TYR A 113 38.03 -16.91 13.40
C TYR A 113 38.14 -16.08 12.12
N SER A 114 37.04 -15.89 11.40
CA SER A 114 36.97 -15.09 10.18
C SER A 114 35.74 -14.24 10.13
N THR A 115 35.78 -13.17 9.36
CA THR A 115 34.57 -12.40 9.08
C THR A 115 33.71 -13.10 8.01
N PRO A 116 32.38 -13.12 8.15
CA PRO A 116 31.51 -13.64 7.10
C PRO A 116 31.81 -13.04 5.74
N VAL A 117 31.89 -13.86 4.72
CA VAL A 117 32.13 -13.41 3.34
C VAL A 117 30.90 -12.76 2.77
N LEU A 118 29.71 -13.35 3.05
CA LEU A 118 28.41 -12.89 2.61
C LEU A 118 27.52 -12.57 3.82
N ASN A 119 26.43 -11.87 3.59
CA ASN A 119 25.41 -11.53 4.59
C ASN A 119 26.00 -10.90 5.87
N ARG A 120 26.95 -9.98 5.73
CA ARG A 120 27.66 -9.37 6.86
C ARG A 120 26.69 -8.62 7.76
N LEU A 121 26.79 -8.86 9.05
CA LEU A 121 25.95 -8.21 10.04
C LEU A 121 26.39 -6.74 10.27
N PHE A 122 25.44 -5.93 10.71
CA PHE A 122 25.69 -4.59 11.21
C PHE A 122 25.45 -4.56 12.72
N LEU A 123 26.44 -4.22 13.50
CA LEU A 123 26.31 -4.11 14.96
C LEU A 123 25.66 -2.78 15.32
N ARG A 124 24.47 -2.86 15.93
CA ARG A 124 23.73 -1.67 16.35
C ARG A 124 24.08 -1.22 17.77
N ARG A 125 24.14 -2.19 18.71
CA ARG A 125 24.44 -1.97 20.13
C ARG A 125 25.23 -3.16 20.70
N GLY A 126 26.07 -2.90 21.70
CA GLY A 126 26.84 -3.95 22.35
C GLY A 126 28.17 -4.25 21.67
N ARG A 127 28.58 -5.50 21.66
CA ARG A 127 29.85 -5.99 21.10
C ARG A 127 29.69 -7.23 20.27
N TRP A 128 30.67 -7.52 19.43
CA TRP A 128 30.76 -8.77 18.70
C TRP A 128 31.02 -9.97 19.61
N LEU A 129 30.65 -11.16 19.16
CA LEU A 129 31.07 -12.43 19.78
C LEU A 129 32.60 -12.51 19.75
N GLN A 130 33.15 -12.99 20.82
CA GLN A 130 34.61 -13.25 20.86
C GLN A 130 34.86 -14.71 20.40
N PRO A 131 35.94 -14.96 19.62
CA PRO A 131 36.32 -16.30 19.22
C PRO A 131 36.41 -17.21 20.43
N GLY A 132 35.83 -18.42 20.36
CA GLY A 132 35.82 -19.37 21.45
C GLY A 132 34.96 -19.02 22.66
N SER A 133 34.18 -17.92 22.60
CA SER A 133 33.22 -17.59 23.66
C SER A 133 32.02 -18.52 23.60
N ARG A 134 31.61 -19.04 24.74
CA ARG A 134 30.41 -19.88 24.88
C ARG A 134 29.35 -19.17 25.70
N GLY A 135 28.12 -19.56 25.49
CA GLY A 135 26.98 -18.96 26.21
C GLY A 135 26.70 -17.50 25.84
N GLN A 136 27.12 -17.04 24.65
CA GLN A 136 26.86 -15.70 24.16
C GLN A 136 26.07 -15.74 22.84
N VAL A 137 25.22 -14.72 22.63
CA VAL A 137 24.37 -14.63 21.46
C VAL A 137 24.25 -13.18 20.98
N LEU A 138 24.22 -12.99 19.67
CA LEU A 138 23.75 -11.75 19.06
C LEU A 138 22.26 -11.89 18.70
N VAL A 139 21.52 -10.83 18.91
CA VAL A 139 20.05 -10.81 18.75
C VAL A 139 19.68 -9.81 17.67
N GLY A 140 18.70 -10.16 16.81
CA GLY A 140 18.11 -9.27 15.84
C GLY A 140 17.41 -8.07 16.50
N GLU A 141 17.57 -6.88 15.94
CA GLU A 141 17.05 -5.62 16.51
C GLU A 141 15.53 -5.65 16.71
N ALA A 142 14.79 -6.25 15.77
CA ALA A 142 13.33 -6.26 15.83
C ALA A 142 12.81 -7.05 17.04
N PHE A 143 13.39 -8.22 17.32
CA PHE A 143 13.05 -9.03 18.49
C PHE A 143 13.52 -8.37 19.78
N ALA A 144 14.74 -7.82 19.79
CA ALA A 144 15.29 -7.14 20.97
C ALA A 144 14.43 -5.92 21.38
N ASP A 145 14.05 -5.09 20.43
CA ASP A 145 13.20 -3.92 20.70
C ASP A 145 11.79 -4.33 21.15
N ALA A 146 11.18 -5.36 20.53
CA ALA A 146 9.85 -5.84 20.89
C ALA A 146 9.77 -6.42 22.31
N ASN A 147 10.85 -7.01 22.79
CA ASN A 147 10.97 -7.60 24.12
C ASN A 147 11.80 -6.76 25.10
N GLN A 148 12.19 -5.54 24.70
CA GLN A 148 12.97 -4.59 25.52
C GLN A 148 14.31 -5.14 26.02
N LEU A 149 14.93 -6.03 25.24
CA LEU A 149 16.19 -6.65 25.57
C LEU A 149 17.39 -5.72 25.27
N GLN A 150 18.40 -5.78 26.13
CA GLN A 150 19.62 -4.99 26.01
C GLN A 150 20.86 -5.91 26.02
N PRO A 151 22.00 -5.45 25.47
CA PRO A 151 23.26 -6.15 25.65
C PRO A 151 23.58 -6.34 27.14
N GLY A 152 23.87 -7.59 27.54
CA GLY A 152 24.07 -8.00 28.93
C GLY A 152 22.94 -8.79 29.54
N ASP A 153 21.71 -8.66 29.01
CA ASP A 153 20.57 -9.49 29.41
C ASP A 153 20.79 -10.96 28.99
N SER A 154 19.97 -11.86 29.55
CA SER A 154 20.00 -13.27 29.17
C SER A 154 18.70 -13.70 28.50
N VAL A 155 18.80 -14.64 27.57
CA VAL A 155 17.68 -15.34 26.95
C VAL A 155 17.84 -16.84 27.13
N VAL A 156 16.75 -17.53 27.41
CA VAL A 156 16.72 -18.97 27.53
C VAL A 156 16.28 -19.57 26.20
N MET A 157 17.12 -20.44 25.63
CA MET A 157 16.85 -21.16 24.38
C MET A 157 16.85 -22.66 24.59
N LEU A 158 15.98 -23.36 23.88
CA LEU A 158 16.06 -24.82 23.73
C LEU A 158 16.82 -25.12 22.44
N LEU A 159 18.10 -25.49 22.61
CA LEU A 159 18.97 -25.91 21.52
C LEU A 159 18.96 -27.43 21.43
N ASN A 160 18.36 -27.99 20.39
CA ASN A 160 18.24 -29.44 20.20
C ASN A 160 17.74 -30.18 21.47
N GLY A 161 16.70 -29.66 22.11
CA GLY A 161 16.11 -30.21 23.34
C GLY A 161 16.85 -29.90 24.63
N ARG A 162 17.98 -29.20 24.60
CA ARG A 162 18.73 -28.78 25.79
C ARG A 162 18.43 -27.32 26.12
N ARG A 163 17.99 -27.05 27.34
CA ARG A 163 17.75 -25.69 27.83
C ARG A 163 19.09 -25.04 28.18
N GLN A 164 19.37 -23.93 27.52
CA GLN A 164 20.60 -23.15 27.71
C GLN A 164 20.28 -21.68 27.93
N GLU A 165 20.87 -21.09 28.95
CA GLU A 165 20.79 -19.64 29.16
C GLU A 165 21.96 -18.96 28.44
N LEU A 166 21.66 -18.02 27.56
CA LEU A 166 22.62 -17.33 26.73
C LEU A 166 22.60 -15.82 27.04
N ARG A 167 23.81 -15.26 27.17
CA ARG A 167 23.96 -13.83 27.43
C ARG A 167 24.02 -13.06 26.12
N ILE A 168 23.21 -12.01 25.98
CA ILE A 168 23.20 -11.13 24.81
C ILE A 168 24.50 -10.31 24.79
N ALA A 169 25.36 -10.56 23.80
CA ALA A 169 26.59 -9.80 23.58
C ALA A 169 26.32 -8.51 22.82
N GLY A 170 25.42 -8.54 21.85
CA GLY A 170 25.08 -7.39 21.03
C GLY A 170 23.76 -7.55 20.29
N ILE A 171 23.28 -6.46 19.76
CA ILE A 171 22.09 -6.34 18.95
C ILE A 171 22.54 -5.98 17.53
N VAL A 172 22.08 -6.76 16.55
CA VAL A 172 22.57 -6.70 15.17
C VAL A 172 21.44 -6.61 14.15
N LEU A 173 21.81 -6.20 12.95
CA LEU A 173 20.97 -6.22 11.75
C LEU A 173 21.62 -7.09 10.68
N SER A 174 20.81 -7.74 9.87
CA SER A 174 21.26 -8.53 8.73
C SER A 174 20.58 -8.09 7.44
N PRO A 175 21.29 -8.01 6.32
CA PRO A 175 20.68 -7.70 5.02
C PRO A 175 19.69 -8.79 4.56
N GLU A 176 19.85 -10.02 5.09
CA GLU A 176 18.95 -11.15 4.85
C GLU A 176 17.59 -10.96 5.55
N PHE A 177 17.56 -10.28 6.69
CA PHE A 177 16.39 -10.14 7.54
C PHE A 177 15.98 -8.67 7.74
N VAL A 178 15.92 -7.88 6.66
CA VAL A 178 15.40 -6.51 6.70
C VAL A 178 13.93 -6.49 7.15
N PHE A 179 13.19 -7.53 6.78
CA PHE A 179 11.84 -7.80 7.26
C PHE A 179 11.83 -9.17 7.93
N GLU A 180 11.72 -9.17 9.26
CA GLU A 180 11.75 -10.39 10.06
C GLU A 180 10.34 -10.97 10.17
N SER A 181 10.15 -12.15 9.58
CA SER A 181 8.92 -12.92 9.72
C SER A 181 9.22 -14.41 9.79
N ARG A 182 8.43 -15.13 10.56
CA ARG A 182 8.51 -16.58 10.60
C ARG A 182 8.20 -17.17 9.22
N PRO A 183 8.90 -18.22 8.78
CA PRO A 183 8.57 -18.89 7.52
C PRO A 183 7.09 -19.30 7.47
N GLY A 184 6.43 -18.95 6.37
CA GLY A 184 4.99 -19.18 6.17
C GLY A 184 4.04 -18.22 6.88
N ALA A 185 4.53 -17.28 7.69
CA ALA A 185 3.70 -16.23 8.26
C ALA A 185 3.57 -15.03 7.31
N ALA A 186 2.34 -14.60 7.08
CA ALA A 186 2.06 -13.42 6.24
C ALA A 186 2.45 -12.09 6.91
N LEU A 187 2.51 -12.06 8.23
CA LEU A 187 2.75 -10.87 9.05
C LEU A 187 3.90 -11.11 10.03
N PRO A 188 4.71 -10.07 10.33
CA PRO A 188 5.76 -10.17 11.32
C PRO A 188 5.17 -10.23 12.72
N ASP A 189 5.77 -11.04 13.56
CA ASP A 189 5.52 -11.08 15.00
C ASP A 189 6.86 -11.05 15.75
N ASN A 190 7.42 -9.86 15.84
CA ASN A 190 8.73 -9.64 16.43
C ASN A 190 8.76 -9.90 17.94
N ARG A 191 7.61 -10.09 18.59
CA ARG A 191 7.55 -10.43 20.01
C ARG A 191 7.76 -11.92 20.25
N THR A 192 7.25 -12.76 19.34
CA THR A 192 7.30 -14.23 19.49
C THR A 192 8.26 -14.90 18.52
N TYR A 193 8.88 -14.13 17.59
CA TYR A 193 9.85 -14.65 16.64
C TYR A 193 11.07 -13.75 16.53
N GLY A 194 12.27 -14.32 16.66
CA GLY A 194 13.54 -13.60 16.56
C GLY A 194 14.60 -14.34 15.77
N ILE A 195 15.59 -13.58 15.31
CA ILE A 195 16.77 -14.10 14.62
C ILE A 195 17.98 -13.93 15.55
N PHE A 196 18.79 -14.97 15.64
CA PHE A 196 19.91 -15.06 16.57
C PHE A 196 21.16 -15.53 15.86
N TRP A 197 22.31 -15.07 16.32
CA TRP A 197 23.61 -15.52 15.80
C TRP A 197 24.51 -15.95 16.96
N MET A 198 25.13 -17.11 16.81
CA MET A 198 26.06 -17.72 17.77
C MET A 198 27.33 -18.14 17.05
N THR A 199 28.37 -18.48 17.81
CA THR A 199 29.61 -19.02 17.28
C THR A 199 29.35 -20.36 16.57
N GLU A 200 30.11 -20.62 15.49
CA GLU A 200 29.93 -21.85 14.71
C GLU A 200 30.22 -23.10 15.57
N GLU A 201 31.26 -23.07 16.38
CA GLU A 201 31.60 -24.16 17.30
C GLU A 201 30.42 -24.51 18.23
N GLU A 202 29.78 -23.50 18.82
CA GLU A 202 28.68 -23.72 19.77
C GLU A 202 27.42 -24.27 19.08
N VAL A 203 27.06 -23.72 17.91
CA VAL A 203 25.90 -24.19 17.13
C VAL A 203 26.14 -25.59 16.58
N ALA A 204 27.36 -25.88 16.05
CA ALA A 204 27.74 -27.18 15.52
C ALA A 204 27.63 -28.25 16.60
N ALA A 205 28.19 -27.99 17.79
CA ALA A 205 28.11 -28.90 18.93
C ALA A 205 26.68 -29.11 19.43
N ALA A 206 25.83 -28.10 19.41
CA ALA A 206 24.44 -28.20 19.85
C ALA A 206 23.56 -29.05 18.91
N PHE A 207 23.80 -28.99 17.60
CA PHE A 207 23.02 -29.66 16.57
C PHE A 207 23.68 -30.83 15.88
N ASP A 208 24.80 -31.36 16.44
CA ASP A 208 25.59 -32.49 15.90
C ASP A 208 26.02 -32.23 14.44
N LEU A 209 26.46 -31.01 14.14
CA LEU A 209 26.90 -30.58 12.81
C LEU A 209 28.40 -30.24 12.77
N ASP A 210 29.22 -30.86 13.62
CA ASP A 210 30.68 -30.65 13.60
C ASP A 210 31.26 -30.96 12.23
N GLY A 211 31.98 -30.00 11.62
CA GLY A 211 32.57 -30.11 10.28
C GLY A 211 31.54 -30.21 9.16
N ALA A 212 30.29 -29.87 9.43
CA ALA A 212 29.18 -29.93 8.47
C ALA A 212 28.34 -28.63 8.52
N PHE A 213 27.57 -28.43 7.46
CA PHE A 213 26.65 -27.31 7.33
C PHE A 213 25.30 -27.79 6.81
N ASN A 214 24.26 -26.95 6.98
CA ASN A 214 22.93 -27.21 6.47
C ASN A 214 22.29 -25.99 5.74
N HIS A 215 23.05 -24.93 5.59
CA HIS A 215 22.66 -23.76 4.83
C HIS A 215 23.84 -23.23 4.02
N LEU A 216 23.59 -22.88 2.75
CA LEU A 216 24.60 -22.36 1.84
C LEU A 216 24.07 -21.11 1.14
N THR A 217 24.89 -20.09 1.11
CA THR A 217 24.64 -18.87 0.36
C THR A 217 25.74 -18.63 -0.65
N ALA A 218 25.37 -18.04 -1.79
CA ALA A 218 26.34 -17.74 -2.84
C ALA A 218 26.02 -16.41 -3.55
N THR A 219 27.05 -15.84 -4.18
CA THR A 219 26.92 -14.74 -5.13
C THR A 219 27.35 -15.18 -6.51
N LEU A 220 26.74 -14.60 -7.52
CA LEU A 220 27.03 -14.87 -8.91
C LEU A 220 28.25 -14.06 -9.40
N ALA A 221 29.01 -14.65 -10.30
CA ALA A 221 29.99 -13.89 -11.05
C ALA A 221 29.31 -12.89 -11.99
N PRO A 222 29.95 -11.74 -12.30
CA PRO A 222 29.38 -10.75 -13.20
C PRO A 222 28.97 -11.36 -14.55
N GLY A 223 27.69 -11.19 -14.92
CA GLY A 223 27.15 -11.73 -16.16
C GLY A 223 26.73 -13.19 -16.15
N ALA A 224 26.88 -13.91 -15.02
CA ALA A 224 26.43 -15.29 -14.89
C ALA A 224 24.90 -15.37 -14.80
N ALA A 225 24.32 -16.37 -15.50
CA ALA A 225 22.88 -16.63 -15.43
C ALA A 225 22.54 -17.45 -14.15
N ALA A 226 21.60 -16.98 -13.34
CA ALA A 226 21.25 -17.64 -12.07
C ALA A 226 20.70 -19.07 -12.27
N ARG A 227 19.84 -19.31 -13.27
CA ARG A 227 19.18 -20.60 -13.47
C ARG A 227 20.13 -21.79 -13.66
N PRO A 228 21.13 -21.74 -14.56
CA PRO A 228 22.10 -22.83 -14.69
C PRO A 228 22.91 -23.08 -13.41
N VAL A 229 23.31 -22.02 -12.72
CA VAL A 229 24.06 -22.11 -11.45
C VAL A 229 23.20 -22.75 -10.37
N MET A 230 21.93 -22.36 -10.24
CA MET A 230 20.98 -22.95 -9.32
C MET A 230 20.77 -24.45 -9.60
N ALA A 231 20.63 -24.84 -10.87
CA ALA A 231 20.49 -26.24 -11.26
C ALA A 231 21.76 -27.07 -10.91
N ALA A 232 22.95 -26.50 -11.10
CA ALA A 232 24.21 -27.14 -10.73
C ALA A 232 24.35 -27.29 -9.19
N LEU A 233 23.94 -26.27 -8.44
CA LEU A 233 23.88 -26.33 -6.98
C LEU A 233 22.83 -27.34 -6.49
N ASP A 234 21.64 -27.37 -7.06
CA ASP A 234 20.62 -28.38 -6.74
C ASP A 234 21.16 -29.81 -6.96
N ALA A 235 21.82 -30.06 -8.10
CA ALA A 235 22.43 -31.36 -8.40
C ALA A 235 23.54 -31.72 -7.41
N LEU A 236 24.38 -30.75 -7.02
CA LEU A 236 25.45 -30.97 -6.04
C LEU A 236 24.89 -31.27 -4.63
N LEU A 237 23.82 -30.58 -4.23
CA LEU A 237 23.26 -30.67 -2.88
C LEU A 237 22.19 -31.77 -2.72
N ALA A 238 21.66 -32.33 -3.80
CA ALA A 238 20.65 -33.38 -3.78
C ALA A 238 21.02 -34.59 -2.88
N PRO A 239 22.27 -35.17 -2.94
CA PRO A 239 22.65 -36.28 -2.09
C PRO A 239 22.67 -35.93 -0.60
N TYR A 240 22.71 -34.65 -0.26
CA TYR A 240 22.79 -34.13 1.10
C TYR A 240 21.45 -33.63 1.63
N GLY A 241 20.36 -33.96 0.93
CA GLY A 241 19.00 -33.53 1.29
C GLY A 241 18.74 -32.05 1.03
N GLY A 242 19.29 -31.53 -0.08
CA GLY A 242 19.05 -30.15 -0.51
C GLY A 242 17.57 -29.88 -0.76
N ARG A 243 17.06 -28.75 -0.28
CA ARG A 243 15.62 -28.37 -0.38
C ARG A 243 15.33 -27.42 -1.55
N GLY A 244 16.20 -27.48 -2.57
CA GLY A 244 16.10 -26.60 -3.74
C GLY A 244 16.70 -25.21 -3.49
N CYS A 245 17.55 -24.80 -4.43
CA CYS A 245 18.12 -23.45 -4.43
C CYS A 245 17.11 -22.43 -4.95
N TYR A 246 17.11 -21.24 -4.35
CA TYR A 246 16.30 -20.11 -4.79
C TYR A 246 17.13 -18.83 -4.85
N SER A 247 16.65 -17.88 -5.64
CA SER A 247 17.32 -16.61 -5.84
C SER A 247 16.92 -15.57 -4.80
N ARG A 248 17.73 -14.49 -4.68
CA ARG A 248 17.37 -13.30 -3.87
C ARG A 248 16.00 -12.75 -4.24
N ALA A 249 15.62 -12.82 -5.52
CA ALA A 249 14.31 -12.35 -5.97
C ALA A 249 13.15 -13.13 -5.33
N ASP A 250 13.40 -14.39 -4.95
CA ASP A 250 12.41 -15.25 -4.28
C ASP A 250 12.59 -15.28 -2.74
N HIS A 251 13.54 -14.52 -2.20
CA HIS A 251 13.79 -14.44 -0.77
C HIS A 251 12.67 -13.65 -0.06
N PRO A 252 12.02 -14.19 1.00
CA PRO A 252 10.82 -13.59 1.62
C PRO A 252 11.00 -12.12 2.03
N SER A 253 12.11 -11.79 2.71
CA SER A 253 12.41 -10.41 3.12
C SER A 253 12.58 -9.47 1.93
N HIS A 254 13.26 -9.92 0.86
CA HIS A 254 13.46 -9.13 -0.34
C HIS A 254 12.16 -8.90 -1.12
N ILE A 255 11.31 -9.94 -1.25
CA ILE A 255 9.98 -9.82 -1.88
C ILE A 255 9.16 -8.75 -1.14
N ARG A 256 9.17 -8.79 0.19
CA ARG A 256 8.37 -7.86 0.99
C ARG A 256 8.77 -6.40 0.79
N VAL A 257 10.08 -6.11 0.79
CA VAL A 257 10.60 -4.77 0.51
C VAL A 257 10.28 -4.34 -0.92
N SER A 258 10.41 -5.27 -1.88
CA SER A 258 10.15 -4.99 -3.30
C SER A 258 8.68 -4.75 -3.59
N ASP A 259 7.77 -5.52 -2.95
CA ASP A 259 6.33 -5.32 -3.04
C ASP A 259 5.92 -3.96 -2.47
N GLU A 260 6.50 -3.55 -1.34
CA GLU A 260 6.22 -2.24 -0.75
C GLU A 260 6.64 -1.11 -1.69
N ILE A 261 7.83 -1.18 -2.27
CA ILE A 261 8.31 -0.21 -3.26
C ILE A 261 7.37 -0.16 -4.47
N ARG A 262 6.90 -1.32 -4.95
CA ARG A 262 5.95 -1.40 -6.06
C ARG A 262 4.61 -0.75 -5.74
N ILE A 263 4.07 -1.00 -4.54
CA ILE A 263 2.84 -0.36 -4.05
C ILE A 263 3.00 1.16 -4.05
N LEU A 264 4.10 1.65 -3.48
CA LEU A 264 4.42 3.08 -3.46
C LEU A 264 4.56 3.66 -4.87
N GLN A 265 5.15 2.93 -5.84
CA GLN A 265 5.25 3.36 -7.23
C GLN A 265 3.86 3.56 -7.86
N VAL A 266 2.92 2.64 -7.66
CA VAL A 266 1.53 2.77 -8.13
C VAL A 266 0.86 3.98 -7.49
N LEU A 267 0.98 4.13 -6.17
CA LEU A 267 0.37 5.23 -5.43
C LEU A 267 0.99 6.60 -5.78
N SER A 268 2.29 6.62 -6.12
CA SER A 268 3.00 7.85 -6.53
C SER A 268 2.51 8.43 -7.85
N ILE A 269 1.78 7.68 -8.64
CA ILE A 269 1.19 8.10 -9.92
C ILE A 269 -0.33 8.23 -9.77
N GLY A 270 -1.00 7.22 -9.23
CA GLY A 270 -2.46 7.14 -9.21
C GLY A 270 -3.12 8.33 -8.50
N PHE A 271 -2.70 8.63 -7.29
CA PHE A 271 -3.28 9.76 -6.55
C PHE A 271 -2.92 11.14 -7.17
N PRO A 272 -1.64 11.46 -7.45
CA PRO A 272 -1.30 12.75 -8.05
C PRO A 272 -2.02 13.04 -9.36
N VAL A 273 -2.22 12.03 -10.21
CA VAL A 273 -2.96 12.21 -11.48
C VAL A 273 -4.37 12.72 -11.22
N VAL A 274 -5.10 12.13 -10.28
CA VAL A 274 -6.46 12.56 -9.95
C VAL A 274 -6.46 13.96 -9.32
N PHE A 275 -5.55 14.22 -8.37
CA PHE A 275 -5.45 15.54 -7.72
C PHE A 275 -5.07 16.65 -8.68
N LEU A 276 -4.09 16.42 -9.56
CA LEU A 276 -3.66 17.40 -10.55
C LEU A 276 -4.71 17.61 -11.64
N SER A 277 -5.51 16.59 -11.98
CA SER A 277 -6.66 16.75 -12.88
C SER A 277 -7.69 17.71 -12.29
N VAL A 278 -7.97 17.60 -11.00
CA VAL A 278 -8.85 18.54 -10.28
C VAL A 278 -8.24 19.95 -10.25
N ALA A 279 -6.93 20.07 -9.98
CA ALA A 279 -6.24 21.35 -9.99
C ALA A 279 -6.24 22.02 -11.37
N ALA A 280 -6.02 21.25 -12.44
CA ALA A 280 -6.11 21.72 -13.82
C ALA A 280 -7.53 22.22 -14.15
N PHE A 281 -8.54 21.45 -13.74
CA PHE A 281 -9.94 21.84 -13.88
C PHE A 281 -10.26 23.14 -13.13
N MET A 282 -9.84 23.29 -11.87
CA MET A 282 -10.03 24.50 -11.09
C MET A 282 -9.34 25.72 -11.75
N THR A 283 -8.12 25.52 -12.25
CA THR A 283 -7.36 26.55 -12.94
C THR A 283 -8.11 27.00 -14.21
N HIS A 284 -8.64 26.03 -14.98
CA HIS A 284 -9.51 26.33 -16.15
C HIS A 284 -10.71 27.17 -15.77
N ALA A 285 -11.45 26.79 -14.76
CA ALA A 285 -12.65 27.45 -14.31
C ALA A 285 -12.37 28.91 -13.86
N VAL A 286 -11.32 29.11 -13.07
CA VAL A 286 -10.90 30.41 -12.55
C VAL A 286 -10.45 31.33 -13.69
N LEU A 287 -9.64 30.82 -14.61
CA LEU A 287 -9.07 31.66 -15.66
C LEU A 287 -10.05 31.93 -16.80
N SER A 288 -10.87 30.95 -17.19
CA SER A 288 -11.96 31.17 -18.15
C SER A 288 -12.89 32.28 -17.69
N ARG A 289 -13.20 32.30 -16.40
CA ARG A 289 -14.01 33.39 -15.81
C ARG A 289 -13.28 34.73 -15.82
N LEU A 290 -12.00 34.78 -15.43
CA LEU A 290 -11.20 36.00 -15.45
C LEU A 290 -11.18 36.61 -16.84
N LEU A 291 -11.01 35.79 -17.87
CA LEU A 291 -11.01 36.19 -19.26
C LEU A 291 -12.37 36.77 -19.68
N ASN A 292 -13.47 36.12 -19.26
CA ASN A 292 -14.83 36.65 -19.58
C ASN A 292 -15.08 37.99 -18.90
N LEU A 293 -14.71 38.17 -17.63
CA LEU A 293 -14.87 39.43 -16.91
C LEU A 293 -13.97 40.57 -17.43
N GLN A 294 -12.84 40.24 -18.04
CA GLN A 294 -11.90 41.21 -18.60
C GLN A 294 -11.97 41.31 -20.12
N ARG A 295 -13.06 40.83 -20.73
CA ARG A 295 -13.25 40.81 -22.19
C ARG A 295 -13.08 42.21 -22.82
N GLU A 296 -13.69 43.25 -22.25
CA GLU A 296 -13.55 44.63 -22.68
C GLU A 296 -12.10 45.13 -22.53
N GLN A 297 -11.44 44.82 -21.42
CA GLN A 297 -10.05 45.20 -21.21
C GLN A 297 -9.10 44.52 -22.22
N ILE A 298 -9.38 43.27 -22.60
CA ILE A 298 -8.65 42.55 -23.65
C ILE A 298 -8.85 43.27 -25.00
N ALA A 299 -10.06 43.69 -25.29
CA ALA A 299 -10.35 44.43 -26.52
C ALA A 299 -9.61 45.78 -26.58
N ILE A 300 -9.62 46.53 -25.47
CA ILE A 300 -8.90 47.79 -25.33
C ILE A 300 -7.39 47.60 -25.51
N LEU A 301 -6.78 46.55 -24.86
CA LEU A 301 -5.37 46.25 -25.04
C LEU A 301 -5.01 45.92 -26.49
N LYS A 302 -5.88 45.18 -27.21
CA LYS A 302 -5.71 44.91 -28.65
C LYS A 302 -5.82 46.17 -29.46
N ALA A 303 -6.79 47.05 -29.14
CA ALA A 303 -6.92 48.33 -29.82
C ALA A 303 -5.70 49.24 -29.62
N PHE A 304 -5.04 49.19 -28.49
CA PHE A 304 -3.78 49.86 -28.23
C PHE A 304 -2.54 49.19 -28.85
N GLY A 305 -2.72 48.14 -29.67
CA GLY A 305 -1.64 47.53 -30.44
C GLY A 305 -0.91 46.38 -29.74
N PHE A 306 -1.37 45.91 -28.59
CA PHE A 306 -0.77 44.70 -27.98
C PHE A 306 -1.07 43.49 -28.84
N ALA A 307 -0.02 42.70 -29.17
CA ALA A 307 -0.17 41.48 -29.91
C ALA A 307 -0.97 40.42 -29.11
N SER A 308 -1.80 39.62 -29.81
CA SER A 308 -2.59 38.55 -29.19
C SER A 308 -1.75 37.58 -28.38
N GLY A 309 -0.49 37.30 -28.84
CA GLY A 309 0.46 36.46 -28.07
C GLY A 309 0.95 37.07 -26.77
N GLN A 310 1.15 38.40 -26.72
CA GLN A 310 1.52 39.10 -25.48
C GLN A 310 0.38 39.06 -24.44
N ILE A 311 -0.85 39.20 -24.91
CA ILE A 311 -2.05 39.08 -24.06
C ILE A 311 -2.20 37.64 -23.59
N GLY A 312 -2.02 36.66 -24.49
CA GLY A 312 -2.05 35.24 -24.12
C GLY A 312 -1.02 34.88 -23.05
N LEU A 313 0.23 35.37 -23.23
CA LEU A 313 1.30 35.17 -22.28
C LEU A 313 1.03 35.83 -20.92
N HIS A 314 0.39 37.03 -20.90
CA HIS A 314 0.00 37.69 -19.67
C HIS A 314 -0.97 36.83 -18.85
N TYR A 315 -2.00 36.26 -19.47
CA TYR A 315 -2.95 35.39 -18.76
C TYR A 315 -2.34 34.04 -18.39
N LEU A 316 -1.39 33.52 -19.19
CA LEU A 316 -0.65 32.33 -18.84
C LEU A 316 0.20 32.53 -17.56
N LYS A 317 0.75 33.76 -17.36
CA LYS A 317 1.50 34.07 -16.11
C LYS A 317 0.65 33.94 -14.84
N PHE A 318 -0.70 34.12 -14.91
CA PHE A 318 -1.58 33.82 -13.76
C PHE A 318 -1.53 32.33 -13.37
N SER A 319 -1.59 31.46 -14.37
CA SER A 319 -1.47 30.03 -14.16
C SER A 319 -0.10 29.68 -13.56
N VAL A 320 0.98 30.26 -14.11
CA VAL A 320 2.34 30.06 -13.57
C VAL A 320 2.47 30.53 -12.13
N ALA A 321 1.87 31.67 -11.76
CA ALA A 321 1.89 32.16 -10.38
C ALA A 321 1.16 31.19 -9.40
N MET A 322 0.01 30.65 -9.82
CA MET A 322 -0.73 29.65 -9.02
C MET A 322 0.05 28.34 -8.91
N VAL A 323 0.70 27.88 -10.02
CA VAL A 323 1.58 26.71 -10.01
C VAL A 323 2.76 26.92 -9.07
N ALA A 324 3.42 28.09 -9.13
CA ALA A 324 4.55 28.41 -8.26
C ALA A 324 4.15 28.36 -6.78
N GLY A 325 3.00 28.93 -6.41
CA GLY A 325 2.45 28.82 -5.06
C GLY A 325 2.15 27.38 -4.66
N GLY A 326 1.53 26.61 -5.54
CA GLY A 326 1.26 25.19 -5.34
C GLY A 326 2.56 24.37 -5.23
N ALA A 327 3.55 24.67 -6.06
CA ALA A 327 4.85 24.02 -6.04
C ALA A 327 5.61 24.25 -4.73
N LEU A 328 5.62 25.48 -4.23
CA LEU A 328 6.22 25.79 -2.92
C LEU A 328 5.51 25.00 -1.81
N LEU A 329 4.19 25.09 -1.71
CA LEU A 329 3.41 24.35 -0.71
C LEU A 329 3.60 22.83 -0.86
N GLY A 330 3.59 22.33 -2.08
CA GLY A 330 3.78 20.92 -2.39
C GLY A 330 5.17 20.42 -2.02
N THR A 331 6.21 21.16 -2.33
CA THR A 331 7.58 20.77 -2.00
C THR A 331 7.81 20.75 -0.49
N PHE A 332 7.47 21.82 0.23
CA PHE A 332 7.62 21.83 1.69
C PHE A 332 6.73 20.81 2.38
N GLY A 333 5.48 20.67 1.96
CA GLY A 333 4.55 19.65 2.46
C GLY A 333 5.04 18.22 2.17
N GLY A 334 5.52 17.97 0.96
CA GLY A 334 6.06 16.67 0.54
C GLY A 334 7.31 16.26 1.32
N ILE A 335 8.24 17.20 1.56
CA ILE A 335 9.43 16.97 2.39
C ILE A 335 9.02 16.65 3.83
N GLY A 336 8.16 17.47 4.44
CA GLY A 336 7.74 17.28 5.83
C GLY A 336 7.01 15.96 6.06
N LEU A 337 6.11 15.58 5.15
CA LEU A 337 5.41 14.30 5.18
C LEU A 337 6.35 13.13 4.91
N GLY A 338 7.29 13.29 3.98
CA GLY A 338 8.28 12.27 3.64
C GLY A 338 9.16 11.90 4.84
N HIS A 339 9.65 12.89 5.59
CA HIS A 339 10.40 12.64 6.83
C HIS A 339 9.60 11.85 7.86
N ARG A 340 8.32 12.18 8.06
CA ARG A 340 7.45 11.45 9.00
C ARG A 340 7.21 10.01 8.57
N LEU A 341 7.01 9.78 7.28
CA LEU A 341 6.79 8.44 6.75
C LEU A 341 8.04 7.58 6.83
N VAL A 342 9.23 8.11 6.52
CA VAL A 342 10.49 7.39 6.68
C VAL A 342 10.68 6.92 8.12
N GLY A 343 10.39 7.79 9.11
CA GLY A 343 10.43 7.41 10.52
C GLY A 343 9.48 6.25 10.87
N MET A 344 8.32 6.18 10.22
CA MET A 344 7.38 5.06 10.37
C MET A 344 7.93 3.77 9.73
N TYR A 345 8.57 3.85 8.57
CA TYR A 345 9.13 2.70 7.87
C TYR A 345 10.25 1.99 8.65
N HIS A 346 10.94 2.68 9.55
CA HIS A 346 11.89 2.05 10.48
C HIS A 346 11.26 1.00 11.40
N LEU A 347 9.96 1.07 11.66
CA LEU A 347 9.27 0.08 12.49
C LEU A 347 9.10 -1.26 11.76
N PHE A 348 9.07 -1.26 10.43
CA PHE A 348 8.80 -2.43 9.60
C PHE A 348 10.04 -2.98 8.92
N PHE A 349 10.88 -2.08 8.41
CA PHE A 349 12.08 -2.44 7.66
C PHE A 349 13.32 -2.04 8.47
N ARG A 350 14.06 -3.02 8.90
CA ARG A 350 15.23 -2.87 9.75
C ARG A 350 16.46 -2.61 8.89
N PHE A 351 16.65 -1.35 8.53
CA PHE A 351 17.86 -0.88 7.87
C PHE A 351 18.80 -0.22 8.88
N PRO A 352 20.13 -0.30 8.72
CA PRO A 352 21.10 0.40 9.56
C PRO A 352 20.86 1.90 9.61
N ASP A 353 20.55 2.48 8.46
CA ASP A 353 20.43 3.93 8.28
C ASP A 353 19.40 4.26 7.19
N LEU A 354 18.13 4.40 7.59
CA LEU A 354 17.07 4.81 6.69
C LEU A 354 16.78 6.30 6.87
N HIS A 355 17.32 7.12 5.97
CA HIS A 355 17.12 8.57 5.99
C HIS A 355 16.27 9.03 4.82
N PHE A 356 15.49 10.07 5.06
CA PHE A 356 14.76 10.72 3.98
C PHE A 356 15.73 11.41 3.03
N ARG A 357 15.75 10.97 1.77
CA ARG A 357 16.50 11.57 0.68
C ARG A 357 15.56 12.22 -0.29
N LEU A 358 15.70 13.54 -0.47
CA LEU A 358 14.88 14.26 -1.44
C LEU A 358 15.29 13.86 -2.86
N ASP A 359 14.35 13.34 -3.61
CA ASP A 359 14.52 13.10 -5.03
C ASP A 359 14.35 14.42 -5.81
N TYR A 360 15.46 15.08 -6.14
CA TYR A 360 15.46 16.34 -6.89
C TYR A 360 14.84 16.18 -8.28
N LEU A 361 15.00 14.99 -8.90
CA LEU A 361 14.38 14.68 -10.18
C LEU A 361 12.86 14.62 -10.04
N ALA A 362 12.36 14.01 -8.96
CA ALA A 362 10.94 13.98 -8.66
C ALA A 362 10.36 15.37 -8.45
N VAL A 363 11.09 16.26 -7.78
CA VAL A 363 10.68 17.68 -7.65
C VAL A 363 10.60 18.33 -9.03
N GLY A 364 11.62 18.14 -9.89
CA GLY A 364 11.61 18.65 -11.26
C GLY A 364 10.43 18.12 -12.07
N ILE A 365 10.19 16.82 -12.03
CA ILE A 365 9.05 16.16 -12.72
C ILE A 365 7.72 16.72 -12.17
N ALA A 366 7.58 16.85 -10.86
CA ALA A 366 6.37 17.40 -10.25
C ALA A 366 6.09 18.82 -10.73
N LEU A 367 7.12 19.68 -10.80
CA LEU A 367 6.99 21.03 -11.33
C LEU A 367 6.55 21.06 -12.80
N VAL A 368 7.16 20.21 -13.63
CA VAL A 368 6.80 20.08 -15.05
C VAL A 368 5.37 19.57 -15.21
N VAL A 369 4.99 18.52 -14.49
CA VAL A 369 3.64 17.94 -14.53
C VAL A 369 2.60 18.95 -14.03
N GLY A 370 2.89 19.66 -12.94
CA GLY A 370 2.05 20.74 -12.42
C GLY A 370 1.87 21.88 -13.43
N ALA A 371 2.96 22.30 -14.07
CA ALA A 371 2.93 23.33 -15.13
C ALA A 371 2.14 22.87 -16.37
N LEU A 372 2.33 21.63 -16.80
CA LEU A 372 1.58 21.03 -17.91
C LEU A 372 0.09 20.92 -17.59
N ALA A 373 -0.28 20.43 -16.40
CA ALA A 373 -1.66 20.31 -15.96
C ALA A 373 -2.35 21.69 -15.95
N ALA A 374 -1.70 22.69 -15.39
CA ALA A 374 -2.22 24.04 -15.34
C ALA A 374 -2.30 24.69 -16.75
N THR A 375 -1.29 24.49 -17.58
CA THR A 375 -1.27 25.02 -18.96
C THR A 375 -2.35 24.34 -19.80
N ALA A 376 -2.52 23.03 -19.71
CA ALA A 376 -3.58 22.30 -20.40
C ALA A 376 -4.98 22.79 -19.98
N GLY A 377 -5.17 23.04 -18.67
CA GLY A 377 -6.41 23.61 -18.17
C GLY A 377 -6.72 25.00 -18.77
N VAL A 378 -5.71 25.81 -19.04
CA VAL A 378 -5.87 27.22 -19.42
C VAL A 378 -5.84 27.41 -20.91
N PHE A 379 -5.18 26.54 -21.66
CA PHE A 379 -4.90 26.71 -23.09
C PHE A 379 -6.14 27.03 -23.94
N GLY A 380 -7.23 26.29 -23.74
CA GLY A 380 -8.47 26.50 -24.48
C GLY A 380 -9.12 27.85 -24.20
N ALA A 381 -9.04 28.33 -22.96
CA ALA A 381 -9.60 29.64 -22.56
C ALA A 381 -8.78 30.81 -23.14
N VAL A 382 -7.46 30.72 -23.01
CA VAL A 382 -6.51 31.71 -23.54
C VAL A 382 -6.61 31.78 -25.08
N ARG A 383 -6.65 30.63 -25.76
CA ARG A 383 -6.81 30.59 -27.23
C ARG A 383 -8.11 31.28 -27.69
N ARG A 384 -9.22 31.05 -26.98
CA ARG A 384 -10.48 31.77 -27.28
C ARG A 384 -10.35 33.26 -27.10
N ALA A 385 -9.70 33.74 -26.03
CA ALA A 385 -9.47 35.16 -25.80
C ALA A 385 -8.53 35.79 -26.83
N MET A 386 -7.50 35.06 -27.26
CA MET A 386 -6.59 35.49 -28.31
C MET A 386 -7.27 35.66 -29.65
N ASN A 387 -8.23 34.80 -29.97
CA ASN A 387 -8.93 34.81 -31.27
C ASN A 387 -10.16 35.77 -31.30
N LEU A 388 -10.50 36.40 -30.18
CA LEU A 388 -11.65 37.30 -30.10
C LEU A 388 -11.37 38.62 -30.83
N PRO A 389 -12.19 39.02 -31.83
CA PRO A 389 -12.02 40.29 -32.53
C PRO A 389 -12.31 41.47 -31.59
N PRO A 390 -11.54 42.57 -31.62
CA PRO A 390 -11.79 43.74 -30.76
C PRO A 390 -13.20 44.30 -30.88
N ALA A 391 -13.75 44.39 -32.09
CA ALA A 391 -15.07 44.88 -32.35
C ALA A 391 -16.19 44.05 -31.73
N GLU A 392 -16.04 42.71 -31.67
CA GLU A 392 -17.01 41.83 -31.02
C GLU A 392 -16.86 41.85 -29.52
N ALA A 393 -15.65 42.02 -29.00
CA ALA A 393 -15.36 42.03 -27.59
C ALA A 393 -15.92 43.28 -26.88
N MET A 394 -16.06 44.41 -27.62
CA MET A 394 -16.63 45.66 -27.15
C MET A 394 -18.17 45.71 -27.24
N ARG A 395 -18.80 44.78 -27.97
CA ARG A 395 -20.27 44.70 -28.01
C ARG A 395 -20.81 44.04 -26.75
N PRO A 396 -21.93 44.53 -26.16
CA PRO A 396 -22.64 43.83 -25.12
C PRO A 396 -22.98 42.41 -25.58
N GLU A 397 -22.96 41.46 -24.64
CA GLU A 397 -23.37 40.09 -24.96
C GLU A 397 -24.81 40.11 -25.53
N PRO A 398 -25.06 39.39 -26.64
CA PRO A 398 -26.41 39.32 -27.20
C PRO A 398 -27.37 38.78 -26.13
N PRO A 399 -28.62 39.32 -26.07
CA PRO A 399 -29.58 38.88 -25.08
C PRO A 399 -29.81 37.39 -25.19
N ALA A 400 -29.76 36.70 -24.03
CA ALA A 400 -29.90 35.26 -23.98
C ALA A 400 -31.25 34.84 -24.58
N SER A 401 -31.23 33.79 -25.42
CA SER A 401 -32.46 33.24 -25.99
C SER A 401 -33.34 32.65 -24.88
N PHE A 402 -34.59 33.11 -24.79
CA PHE A 402 -35.54 32.63 -23.79
C PHE A 402 -36.26 31.38 -24.32
N ARG A 403 -35.69 30.22 -24.09
CA ARG A 403 -36.36 28.92 -24.29
C ARG A 403 -37.01 28.48 -22.97
N PRO A 404 -38.25 27.91 -23.01
CA PRO A 404 -38.88 27.38 -21.80
C PRO A 404 -38.02 26.24 -21.22
N ALA A 405 -37.85 26.21 -19.89
CA ALA A 405 -37.10 25.20 -19.18
C ALA A 405 -37.74 23.81 -19.33
N VAL A 406 -36.95 22.73 -19.20
CA VAL A 406 -37.47 21.35 -19.27
C VAL A 406 -38.62 21.13 -18.30
N VAL A 407 -38.55 21.67 -17.09
CA VAL A 407 -39.60 21.59 -16.07
C VAL A 407 -40.89 22.28 -16.54
N GLU A 408 -40.78 23.37 -17.31
CA GLU A 408 -41.91 24.08 -17.90
C GLU A 408 -42.50 23.32 -19.08
N ARG A 409 -41.66 22.68 -19.91
CA ARG A 409 -42.10 21.83 -21.04
C ARG A 409 -42.81 20.57 -20.59
N LEU A 410 -42.41 19.99 -19.42
CA LEU A 410 -43.05 18.83 -18.83
C LEU A 410 -44.33 19.16 -18.05
N GLY A 411 -44.75 20.43 -17.97
CA GLY A 411 -45.97 20.84 -17.26
C GLY A 411 -45.93 20.72 -15.74
N ILE A 412 -44.76 20.40 -15.17
CA ILE A 412 -44.60 20.18 -13.71
C ILE A 412 -44.10 21.43 -12.96
N ALA A 413 -44.05 22.57 -13.65
CA ALA A 413 -43.54 23.83 -13.09
C ALA A 413 -44.32 24.33 -11.88
N SER A 414 -45.58 23.99 -11.74
CA SER A 414 -46.44 24.39 -10.60
C SER A 414 -46.07 23.72 -9.29
N LEU A 415 -45.40 22.56 -9.36
CA LEU A 415 -44.98 21.80 -8.19
C LEU A 415 -43.72 22.39 -7.51
N PHE A 416 -42.99 23.29 -8.16
CA PHE A 416 -41.71 23.79 -7.71
C PHE A 416 -41.73 25.28 -7.37
N SER A 417 -40.92 25.67 -6.37
CA SER A 417 -40.76 27.06 -5.95
C SER A 417 -40.20 27.95 -7.08
N HIS A 418 -40.43 29.26 -7.01
CA HIS A 418 -39.88 30.24 -7.97
C HIS A 418 -38.34 30.18 -8.03
N SER A 419 -37.70 30.01 -6.86
CA SER A 419 -36.23 29.87 -6.77
C SER A 419 -35.71 28.62 -7.51
N PHE A 420 -36.45 27.50 -7.41
CA PHE A 420 -36.09 26.26 -8.11
C PHE A 420 -36.20 26.42 -9.63
N ARG A 421 -37.30 27.00 -10.12
CA ARG A 421 -37.49 27.25 -11.57
C ARG A 421 -36.41 28.14 -12.14
N ILE A 422 -36.04 29.22 -11.43
CA ILE A 422 -34.94 30.09 -11.82
C ILE A 422 -33.62 29.34 -11.84
N ALA A 423 -33.34 28.50 -10.85
CA ALA A 423 -32.11 27.71 -10.77
C ALA A 423 -31.97 26.70 -11.93
N VAL A 424 -33.02 25.93 -12.24
CA VAL A 424 -33.05 25.00 -13.39
C VAL A 424 -32.85 25.73 -14.70
N ARG A 425 -33.60 26.82 -14.93
CA ARG A 425 -33.46 27.64 -16.14
C ARG A 425 -32.03 28.16 -16.31
N ASN A 426 -31.37 28.53 -15.22
CA ASN A 426 -30.01 29.02 -15.24
C ASN A 426 -29.00 27.91 -15.62
N ILE A 427 -29.18 26.69 -15.12
CA ILE A 427 -28.36 25.50 -15.46
C ILE A 427 -28.51 25.19 -16.95
N GLU A 428 -29.75 25.17 -17.48
CA GLU A 428 -30.05 24.90 -18.90
C GLU A 428 -29.51 25.95 -19.85
N ARG A 429 -29.47 27.21 -19.42
CA ARG A 429 -28.96 28.33 -20.23
C ARG A 429 -27.45 28.26 -20.47
N ARG A 430 -26.68 27.66 -19.53
CA ARG A 430 -25.24 27.57 -19.60
C ARG A 430 -24.76 26.13 -19.41
N PRO A 431 -25.12 25.20 -20.33
CA PRO A 431 -24.88 23.76 -20.14
C PRO A 431 -23.41 23.40 -20.01
N ALA A 432 -22.52 24.06 -20.75
CA ALA A 432 -21.09 23.83 -20.62
C ALA A 432 -20.56 24.19 -19.23
N GLN A 433 -21.04 25.29 -18.65
CA GLN A 433 -20.64 25.73 -17.33
C GLN A 433 -21.17 24.77 -16.23
N ALA A 434 -22.44 24.37 -16.36
CA ALA A 434 -23.05 23.37 -15.47
C ALA A 434 -22.29 22.05 -15.56
N PHE A 435 -21.96 21.57 -16.75
CA PHE A 435 -21.17 20.37 -16.94
C PHE A 435 -19.80 20.45 -16.25
N PHE A 436 -19.08 21.55 -16.45
CA PHE A 436 -17.79 21.73 -15.79
C PHE A 436 -17.93 21.78 -14.26
N THR A 437 -18.95 22.43 -13.72
CA THR A 437 -19.19 22.46 -12.27
C THR A 437 -19.50 21.07 -11.73
N ILE A 438 -20.39 20.32 -12.39
CA ILE A 438 -20.73 18.95 -12.04
C ILE A 438 -19.50 18.04 -12.09
N ALA A 439 -18.69 18.14 -13.16
CA ALA A 439 -17.47 17.35 -13.30
C ALA A 439 -16.46 17.64 -12.18
N GLY A 440 -16.25 18.90 -11.82
CA GLY A 440 -15.36 19.29 -10.73
C GLY A 440 -15.83 18.77 -9.37
N LEU A 441 -17.14 18.88 -9.06
CA LEU A 441 -17.73 18.34 -7.85
C LEU A 441 -17.67 16.81 -7.83
N ALA A 442 -17.94 16.17 -8.95
CA ALA A 442 -17.88 14.71 -9.09
C ALA A 442 -16.44 14.18 -8.85
N LEU A 443 -15.43 14.84 -9.45
CA LEU A 443 -14.02 14.49 -9.18
C LEU A 443 -13.64 14.69 -7.71
N ALA A 444 -14.10 15.78 -7.09
CA ALA A 444 -13.88 16.02 -5.67
C ALA A 444 -14.54 14.95 -4.78
N THR A 445 -15.75 14.50 -5.13
CA THR A 445 -16.46 13.41 -4.46
C THR A 445 -15.71 12.09 -4.67
N ALA A 446 -15.23 11.81 -5.88
CA ALA A 446 -14.46 10.61 -6.21
C ALA A 446 -13.18 10.48 -5.38
N LEU A 447 -12.48 11.61 -5.17
CA LEU A 447 -11.26 11.64 -4.35
C LEU A 447 -11.49 11.20 -2.90
N LEU A 448 -12.67 11.42 -2.33
CA LEU A 448 -12.98 11.02 -0.94
C LEU A 448 -13.20 9.51 -0.80
N ILE A 449 -13.57 8.82 -1.87
CA ILE A 449 -13.84 7.38 -1.85
C ILE A 449 -12.55 6.56 -1.79
N ILE A 450 -11.52 6.98 -2.55
CA ILE A 450 -10.31 6.19 -2.75
C ILE A 450 -9.59 5.84 -1.43
N PRO A 451 -9.24 6.80 -0.53
CA PRO A 451 -8.56 6.48 0.71
C PRO A 451 -9.38 5.58 1.64
N ASN A 452 -10.70 5.82 1.72
CA ASN A 452 -11.58 5.00 2.56
C ASN A 452 -11.77 3.59 2.00
N CYS A 453 -11.72 3.42 0.66
CA CYS A 453 -11.79 2.09 0.05
C CYS A 453 -10.59 1.22 0.45
N PHE A 454 -9.39 1.79 0.57
CA PHE A 454 -8.22 1.06 1.08
C PHE A 454 -8.45 0.55 2.51
N ARG A 455 -9.00 1.37 3.37
CA ARG A 455 -9.36 0.96 4.73
C ARG A 455 -10.38 -0.17 4.73
N ASP A 456 -11.49 0.01 4.02
CA ASP A 456 -12.54 -1.00 3.91
C ASP A 456 -11.98 -2.33 3.39
N SER A 457 -11.07 -2.26 2.40
CA SER A 457 -10.41 -3.42 1.81
C SER A 457 -9.48 -4.15 2.78
N VAL A 458 -8.74 -3.42 3.62
CA VAL A 458 -7.89 -4.01 4.66
C VAL A 458 -8.73 -4.63 5.77
N GLU A 459 -9.80 -3.96 6.22
CA GLU A 459 -10.73 -4.50 7.22
C GLU A 459 -11.39 -5.80 6.71
N GLU A 460 -11.77 -5.85 5.44
CA GLU A 460 -12.32 -7.04 4.80
C GLU A 460 -11.29 -8.17 4.70
N LEU A 461 -10.05 -7.85 4.28
CA LEU A 461 -8.96 -8.83 4.24
C LEU A 461 -8.75 -9.47 5.60
N LEU A 462 -8.74 -8.68 6.66
CA LEU A 462 -8.54 -9.16 8.02
C LEU A 462 -9.72 -10.01 8.50
N GLY A 463 -10.95 -9.55 8.27
CA GLY A 463 -12.15 -10.31 8.59
C GLY A 463 -12.18 -11.64 7.81
N PHE A 464 -11.88 -11.61 6.52
CA PHE A 464 -11.81 -12.82 5.73
C PHE A 464 -10.75 -13.79 6.23
N GLN A 465 -9.54 -13.31 6.50
CA GLN A 465 -8.43 -14.16 6.92
C GLN A 465 -8.65 -14.78 8.31
N TRP A 466 -9.12 -13.98 9.29
CA TRP A 466 -9.19 -14.43 10.68
C TRP A 466 -10.56 -14.93 11.14
N ASP A 467 -11.65 -14.54 10.46
CA ASP A 467 -12.99 -14.94 10.89
C ASP A 467 -13.60 -15.99 9.94
N VAL A 468 -13.16 -16.05 8.67
CA VAL A 468 -13.67 -17.00 7.67
C VAL A 468 -12.70 -18.15 7.40
N VAL A 469 -11.42 -17.84 7.07
CA VAL A 469 -10.41 -18.83 6.69
C VAL A 469 -9.81 -19.50 7.92
N GLN A 470 -9.32 -18.75 8.88
CA GLN A 470 -8.66 -19.24 10.10
C GLN A 470 -9.61 -19.19 11.28
N ARG A 471 -10.22 -20.30 11.59
CA ARG A 471 -11.17 -20.42 12.69
C ARG A 471 -10.55 -20.89 14.00
N GLN A 472 -9.40 -21.53 13.95
CA GLN A 472 -8.62 -21.96 15.11
C GLN A 472 -8.15 -20.75 15.92
N ASP A 473 -7.91 -21.01 17.22
CA ASP A 473 -7.33 -20.02 18.14
C ASP A 473 -5.81 -20.06 18.12
N ILE A 474 -5.25 -21.27 18.03
CA ILE A 474 -3.81 -21.53 18.12
C ILE A 474 -3.40 -22.52 17.04
N ASN A 475 -2.26 -22.26 16.41
CA ASN A 475 -1.55 -23.19 15.55
C ASN A 475 -0.20 -23.53 16.16
N LEU A 476 0.22 -24.78 16.08
CA LEU A 476 1.58 -25.16 16.39
C LEU A 476 2.22 -25.97 15.25
N GLY A 477 3.51 -25.81 15.09
CA GLY A 477 4.33 -26.64 14.20
C GLY A 477 5.34 -27.46 14.97
N LEU A 478 5.68 -28.61 14.44
CA LEU A 478 6.69 -29.52 14.97
C LEU A 478 8.02 -29.32 14.22
N PHE A 479 9.15 -29.63 14.85
CA PHE A 479 10.46 -29.58 14.19
C PHE A 479 10.56 -30.59 13.04
N ASP A 480 10.10 -31.82 13.31
CA ASP A 480 10.04 -32.88 12.31
C ASP A 480 8.63 -33.44 12.18
N PRO A 481 8.23 -33.89 10.98
CA PRO A 481 6.95 -34.56 10.81
C PRO A 481 6.84 -35.78 11.71
N ALA A 482 5.77 -35.85 12.51
CA ALA A 482 5.52 -36.88 13.48
C ALA A 482 4.36 -37.82 13.07
N HIS A 483 4.24 -38.97 13.72
CA HIS A 483 3.12 -39.87 13.55
C HIS A 483 1.81 -39.21 14.08
N PRO A 484 0.65 -39.47 13.51
CA PRO A 484 -0.65 -38.86 13.93
C PRO A 484 -1.01 -39.10 15.41
N SER A 485 -0.41 -40.11 16.09
CA SER A 485 -0.61 -40.31 17.52
C SER A 485 -0.27 -39.07 18.37
N VAL A 486 0.65 -38.23 17.90
CA VAL A 486 0.97 -36.97 18.60
C VAL A 486 -0.25 -36.08 18.74
N VAL A 487 -1.19 -36.13 17.78
CA VAL A 487 -2.45 -35.36 17.83
C VAL A 487 -3.34 -35.79 18.99
N ALA A 488 -3.37 -37.12 19.26
CA ALA A 488 -4.10 -37.67 20.41
C ALA A 488 -3.48 -37.20 21.74
N GLU A 489 -2.13 -37.14 21.81
CA GLU A 489 -1.43 -36.60 22.99
C GLU A 489 -1.76 -35.13 23.20
N LEU A 490 -1.71 -34.34 22.13
CA LEU A 490 -2.00 -32.91 22.16
C LEU A 490 -3.48 -32.59 22.48
N GLN A 491 -4.40 -33.52 22.18
CA GLN A 491 -5.82 -33.39 22.51
C GLN A 491 -6.08 -33.43 24.03
N HIS A 492 -5.19 -34.08 24.79
CA HIS A 492 -5.32 -34.19 26.25
C HIS A 492 -4.74 -32.98 27.00
N LEU A 493 -4.19 -31.98 26.30
CA LEU A 493 -3.69 -30.77 26.92
C LEU A 493 -4.81 -29.95 27.56
N PRO A 494 -4.51 -29.20 28.63
CA PRO A 494 -5.51 -28.43 29.37
C PRO A 494 -6.30 -27.46 28.47
N GLY A 495 -7.62 -27.55 28.50
CA GLY A 495 -8.48 -26.59 27.81
C GLY A 495 -8.68 -26.80 26.30
N VAL A 496 -8.12 -27.84 25.69
CA VAL A 496 -8.33 -28.19 24.30
C VAL A 496 -9.78 -28.61 24.09
N GLN A 497 -10.47 -27.94 23.17
CA GLN A 497 -11.84 -28.26 22.75
C GLN A 497 -11.84 -29.10 21.46
N SER A 498 -11.04 -28.72 20.50
CA SER A 498 -10.85 -29.49 19.26
C SER A 498 -9.43 -29.32 18.73
N VAL A 499 -8.95 -30.35 18.01
CA VAL A 499 -7.64 -30.36 17.37
C VAL A 499 -7.75 -30.92 15.96
N GLU A 500 -7.09 -30.27 15.00
CA GLU A 500 -7.00 -30.75 13.61
C GLU A 500 -5.54 -30.79 13.17
N PRO A 501 -5.06 -31.92 12.64
CA PRO A 501 -3.72 -32.04 12.13
C PRO A 501 -3.57 -31.33 10.78
N PHE A 502 -2.36 -30.90 10.47
CA PHE A 502 -1.98 -30.50 9.12
C PHE A 502 -0.58 -31.00 8.78
N ARG A 503 -0.29 -31.07 7.50
CA ARG A 503 1.06 -31.31 7.00
C ARG A 503 1.45 -30.20 6.04
N SER A 504 2.66 -29.64 6.23
CA SER A 504 3.25 -28.66 5.33
C SER A 504 4.51 -29.21 4.71
N VAL A 505 4.58 -29.26 3.40
CA VAL A 505 5.69 -29.85 2.63
C VAL A 505 6.22 -28.81 1.67
N PRO A 506 7.53 -28.49 1.66
CA PRO A 506 8.11 -27.60 0.70
C PRO A 506 8.07 -28.22 -0.71
N ILE A 507 7.52 -27.49 -1.67
CA ILE A 507 7.42 -27.93 -3.06
C ILE A 507 7.93 -26.86 -4.01
N ARG A 508 8.35 -27.28 -5.19
CA ARG A 508 8.50 -26.43 -6.37
C ARG A 508 7.46 -26.81 -7.39
N ILE A 509 6.51 -25.89 -7.65
CA ILE A 509 5.44 -26.10 -8.62
C ILE A 509 5.79 -25.42 -9.94
N ARG A 510 5.57 -26.12 -11.06
CA ARG A 510 5.92 -25.66 -12.41
C ARG A 510 4.73 -25.82 -13.36
N SER A 511 4.59 -24.83 -14.25
CA SER A 511 3.71 -24.86 -15.40
C SER A 511 4.46 -24.27 -16.60
N GLY A 512 4.87 -25.13 -17.55
CA GLY A 512 5.78 -24.74 -18.62
C GLY A 512 7.12 -24.20 -18.11
N HIS A 513 7.42 -22.95 -18.46
CA HIS A 513 8.66 -22.28 -18.06
C HIS A 513 8.55 -21.49 -16.73
N ARG A 514 7.38 -21.39 -16.15
CA ARG A 514 7.09 -20.66 -14.92
C ARG A 514 7.16 -21.59 -13.73
N SER A 515 7.75 -21.15 -12.65
CA SER A 515 7.84 -21.94 -11.42
C SER A 515 7.77 -21.04 -10.18
N ARG A 516 7.26 -21.61 -9.07
CA ARG A 516 7.32 -21.01 -7.74
C ARG A 516 7.62 -22.08 -6.71
N GLN A 517 8.35 -21.66 -5.65
CA GLN A 517 8.61 -22.50 -4.49
C GLN A 517 7.73 -22.04 -3.34
N LEU A 518 7.02 -22.97 -2.70
CA LEU A 518 6.06 -22.69 -1.62
C LEU A 518 5.80 -23.96 -0.80
N GLY A 519 5.05 -23.81 0.30
CA GLY A 519 4.58 -24.96 1.08
C GLY A 519 3.27 -25.50 0.51
N LEU A 520 3.22 -26.81 0.28
CA LEU A 520 1.96 -27.55 0.01
C LEU A 520 1.34 -27.94 1.35
N MET A 521 0.15 -27.43 1.61
CA MET A 521 -0.58 -27.69 2.85
C MET A 521 -1.54 -28.86 2.68
N GLY A 522 -1.29 -29.94 3.43
CA GLY A 522 -2.22 -31.06 3.56
C GLY A 522 -3.21 -30.81 4.69
N LEU A 523 -4.50 -30.81 4.38
CA LEU A 523 -5.59 -30.57 5.32
C LEU A 523 -6.54 -31.76 5.36
N PRO A 524 -7.20 -32.07 6.48
CA PRO A 524 -8.26 -33.09 6.53
C PRO A 524 -9.40 -32.79 5.56
N ALA A 525 -10.09 -33.81 5.06
CA ALA A 525 -11.16 -33.65 4.09
C ALA A 525 -12.32 -32.75 4.57
N GLY A 526 -12.56 -32.67 5.87
CA GLY A 526 -13.57 -31.81 6.49
C GLY A 526 -12.98 -30.82 7.48
N ALA A 527 -11.86 -30.17 7.10
CA ALA A 527 -11.17 -29.22 7.97
C ALA A 527 -12.09 -28.06 8.40
N GLY A 528 -12.38 -27.95 9.68
CA GLY A 528 -13.20 -26.89 10.25
C GLY A 528 -12.38 -25.69 10.73
N HIS A 529 -11.10 -25.91 11.07
CA HIS A 529 -10.20 -24.90 11.59
C HIS A 529 -9.58 -24.03 10.49
N SER A 530 -8.98 -24.67 9.48
CA SER A 530 -8.36 -23.97 8.34
C SER A 530 -9.17 -24.29 7.08
N ARG A 531 -10.02 -23.36 6.66
CA ARG A 531 -10.90 -23.54 5.51
C ARG A 531 -10.25 -23.04 4.24
N VAL A 532 -10.47 -23.75 3.17
CA VAL A 532 -10.10 -23.32 1.81
C VAL A 532 -11.36 -22.79 1.12
N ILE A 533 -11.32 -21.52 0.79
CA ILE A 533 -12.48 -20.76 0.32
C ILE A 533 -12.25 -20.36 -1.14
N GLU A 534 -13.27 -20.54 -1.99
CA GLU A 534 -13.30 -20.00 -3.35
C GLU A 534 -14.06 -18.66 -3.42
N ALA A 535 -14.04 -18.03 -4.61
CA ALA A 535 -14.76 -16.79 -4.85
C ALA A 535 -16.25 -16.90 -4.50
N GLY A 536 -16.74 -15.93 -3.72
CA GLY A 536 -18.12 -15.95 -3.23
C GLY A 536 -18.31 -16.57 -1.85
N TYR A 537 -17.24 -16.81 -1.12
CA TYR A 537 -17.23 -17.35 0.26
C TYR A 537 -17.72 -18.82 0.36
N HIS A 538 -17.63 -19.57 -0.75
CA HIS A 538 -17.94 -21.00 -0.73
C HIS A 538 -16.72 -21.81 -0.30
N GLU A 539 -16.94 -22.77 0.59
CA GLU A 539 -15.88 -23.67 1.06
C GLU A 539 -15.61 -24.75 -0.01
N ILE A 540 -14.32 -24.93 -0.34
CA ILE A 540 -13.89 -26.03 -1.21
C ILE A 540 -13.67 -27.27 -0.34
N ALA A 541 -14.47 -28.31 -0.57
CA ALA A 541 -14.17 -29.61 0.00
C ALA A 541 -12.85 -30.14 -0.60
N MET A 542 -11.88 -30.52 0.24
CA MET A 542 -10.59 -30.99 -0.23
C MET A 542 -10.77 -32.23 -1.12
N PRO A 543 -10.30 -32.15 -2.39
CA PRO A 543 -10.44 -33.28 -3.31
C PRO A 543 -9.50 -34.43 -2.90
N THR A 544 -9.97 -35.67 -3.02
CA THR A 544 -9.17 -36.87 -2.73
C THR A 544 -8.02 -37.10 -3.70
N ALA A 545 -8.01 -36.38 -4.84
CA ALA A 545 -6.94 -36.39 -5.84
C ALA A 545 -6.78 -35.02 -6.49
N GLY A 546 -5.56 -34.67 -6.88
CA GLY A 546 -5.23 -33.37 -7.48
C GLY A 546 -4.84 -32.32 -6.46
N ILE A 547 -4.69 -31.09 -6.92
CA ILE A 547 -4.19 -29.95 -6.12
C ILE A 547 -5.14 -28.76 -6.29
N VAL A 548 -5.36 -28.02 -5.21
CA VAL A 548 -6.03 -26.72 -5.20
C VAL A 548 -4.96 -25.66 -4.99
N VAL A 549 -4.92 -24.63 -5.81
CA VAL A 549 -3.96 -23.53 -5.66
C VAL A 549 -4.66 -22.20 -5.48
N SER A 550 -3.98 -21.25 -4.87
CA SER A 550 -4.54 -19.89 -4.81
C SER A 550 -4.66 -19.28 -6.21
N ARG A 551 -5.71 -18.49 -6.42
CA ARG A 551 -5.97 -17.82 -7.71
C ARG A 551 -4.73 -17.05 -8.18
N LYS A 552 -4.00 -16.40 -7.25
CA LYS A 552 -2.78 -15.67 -7.59
C LYS A 552 -1.66 -16.58 -8.08
N LEU A 553 -1.49 -17.74 -7.45
CA LEU A 553 -0.51 -18.73 -7.92
C LEU A 553 -0.84 -19.23 -9.32
N ALA A 554 -2.12 -19.52 -9.60
CA ALA A 554 -2.57 -19.91 -10.92
C ALA A 554 -2.32 -18.82 -11.99
N GLU A 555 -2.56 -17.54 -11.66
CA GLU A 555 -2.23 -16.39 -12.53
C GLU A 555 -0.71 -16.31 -12.82
N VAL A 556 0.12 -16.45 -11.79
CA VAL A 556 1.58 -16.39 -11.91
C VAL A 556 2.12 -17.54 -12.78
N LEU A 557 1.58 -18.74 -12.59
CA LEU A 557 1.95 -19.91 -13.35
C LEU A 557 1.32 -19.94 -14.76
N GLY A 558 0.26 -19.14 -14.99
CA GLY A 558 -0.53 -19.17 -16.21
C GLY A 558 -1.37 -20.46 -16.37
N ALA A 559 -1.74 -21.07 -15.24
CA ALA A 559 -2.47 -22.33 -15.19
C ALA A 559 -3.97 -22.12 -14.99
N ARG A 560 -4.77 -23.08 -15.47
CA ARG A 560 -6.24 -23.08 -15.34
C ARG A 560 -6.72 -24.40 -14.72
N PRO A 561 -7.86 -24.41 -14.06
CA PRO A 561 -8.48 -25.65 -13.61
C PRO A 561 -8.57 -26.67 -14.76
N GLY A 562 -8.12 -27.88 -14.49
CA GLY A 562 -7.99 -28.95 -15.48
C GLY A 562 -6.58 -29.21 -15.99
N ASP A 563 -5.66 -28.22 -15.89
CA ASP A 563 -4.27 -28.36 -16.29
C ASP A 563 -3.50 -29.30 -15.34
N THR A 564 -2.47 -29.95 -15.87
CA THR A 564 -1.54 -30.76 -15.06
C THR A 564 -0.31 -29.93 -14.71
N LEU A 565 -0.08 -29.77 -13.42
CA LEU A 565 1.06 -29.05 -12.87
C LEU A 565 2.16 -30.06 -12.48
N SER A 566 3.41 -29.71 -12.77
CA SER A 566 4.56 -30.48 -12.30
C SER A 566 4.93 -30.01 -10.90
N VAL A 567 4.78 -30.88 -9.92
CA VAL A 567 5.04 -30.62 -8.51
C VAL A 567 6.25 -31.44 -8.08
N GLU A 568 7.37 -30.76 -7.86
CA GLU A 568 8.60 -31.34 -7.32
C GLU A 568 8.58 -31.21 -5.80
N VAL A 569 8.60 -32.31 -5.10
CA VAL A 569 8.70 -32.34 -3.63
C VAL A 569 10.15 -32.05 -3.23
N LEU A 570 10.37 -31.11 -2.34
CA LEU A 570 11.72 -30.71 -1.89
C LEU A 570 12.11 -31.34 -0.54
N GLU A 571 11.40 -32.40 -0.15
CA GLU A 571 11.61 -33.17 1.07
C GLU A 571 11.67 -34.66 0.73
N GLY A 572 12.41 -35.45 1.52
CA GLY A 572 12.48 -36.91 1.32
C GLY A 572 13.15 -37.29 0.00
N GLU A 573 12.48 -38.10 -0.82
CA GLU A 573 13.02 -38.65 -2.08
C GLU A 573 12.98 -37.68 -3.26
N GLN A 574 12.48 -36.47 -3.06
CA GLN A 574 12.46 -35.36 -4.06
C GLN A 574 11.85 -35.77 -5.42
N ARG A 575 10.78 -36.53 -5.37
CA ARG A 575 10.09 -36.97 -6.59
C ARG A 575 9.27 -35.84 -7.21
N THR A 576 9.19 -35.88 -8.52
CA THR A 576 8.31 -34.97 -9.29
C THR A 576 7.02 -35.69 -9.67
N HIS A 577 5.89 -35.09 -9.36
CA HIS A 577 4.56 -35.61 -9.63
C HIS A 577 3.77 -34.68 -10.56
N GLY A 578 3.04 -35.26 -11.50
CA GLY A 578 2.02 -34.53 -12.29
C GLY A 578 0.70 -34.50 -11.54
N LEU A 579 0.33 -33.34 -11.01
CA LEU A 579 -0.94 -33.18 -10.30
C LEU A 579 -1.91 -32.32 -11.09
N ARG A 580 -3.16 -32.78 -11.19
CA ARG A 580 -4.21 -32.02 -11.86
C ARG A 580 -4.68 -30.88 -10.98
N LEU A 581 -4.74 -29.66 -11.52
CA LEU A 581 -5.34 -28.51 -10.87
C LEU A 581 -6.86 -28.66 -10.84
N VAL A 582 -7.44 -28.86 -9.67
CA VAL A 582 -8.87 -29.15 -9.49
C VAL A 582 -9.68 -27.92 -9.12
N GLY A 583 -9.10 -26.99 -8.37
CA GLY A 583 -9.82 -25.80 -7.87
C GLY A 583 -8.90 -24.61 -7.63
N LEU A 584 -9.51 -23.44 -7.49
CA LEU A 584 -8.82 -22.18 -7.19
C LEU A 584 -9.31 -21.62 -5.87
N ALA A 585 -8.41 -21.55 -4.89
CA ALA A 585 -8.68 -20.89 -3.61
C ALA A 585 -8.55 -19.36 -3.74
N ASP A 586 -9.39 -18.62 -3.04
CA ASP A 586 -9.35 -17.16 -3.02
C ASP A 586 -8.59 -16.64 -1.79
N ASP A 587 -7.32 -17.03 -1.70
CA ASP A 587 -6.43 -16.54 -0.65
C ASP A 587 -6.07 -15.07 -0.89
N LEU A 588 -6.26 -14.25 0.14
CA LEU A 588 -5.96 -12.81 0.11
C LEU A 588 -4.53 -12.51 0.59
N THR A 589 -3.86 -13.48 1.23
CA THR A 589 -2.49 -13.33 1.74
C THR A 589 -1.58 -14.43 1.19
N GLY A 590 -0.56 -14.04 0.44
CA GLY A 590 0.43 -14.95 -0.11
C GLY A 590 -0.06 -15.78 -1.30
N ILE A 591 0.77 -16.74 -1.68
CA ILE A 591 0.47 -17.80 -2.65
C ILE A 591 0.45 -19.13 -1.91
N SER A 592 -0.56 -19.97 -2.19
CA SER A 592 -0.80 -21.20 -1.43
C SER A 592 -1.15 -22.35 -2.35
N ALA A 593 -0.87 -23.56 -1.89
CA ALA A 593 -1.28 -24.80 -2.51
C ALA A 593 -1.83 -25.76 -1.45
N TYR A 594 -2.91 -26.46 -1.77
CA TYR A 594 -3.62 -27.31 -0.83
C TYR A 594 -3.91 -28.67 -1.43
N MET A 595 -3.87 -29.70 -0.57
CA MET A 595 -4.20 -31.05 -0.92
C MET A 595 -4.88 -31.73 0.27
N GLU A 596 -5.62 -32.81 0.06
CA GLU A 596 -6.13 -33.62 1.16
C GLU A 596 -4.97 -34.32 1.88
N LEU A 597 -5.00 -34.37 3.22
CA LEU A 597 -3.89 -34.81 4.06
C LEU A 597 -3.44 -36.25 3.78
N HIS A 598 -4.38 -37.18 3.67
CA HIS A 598 -4.06 -38.59 3.35
C HIS A 598 -3.59 -38.78 1.90
N ALA A 599 -4.13 -37.98 0.97
CA ALA A 599 -3.65 -37.96 -0.40
C ALA A 599 -2.22 -37.47 -0.50
N LEU A 600 -1.87 -36.40 0.25
CA LEU A 600 -0.50 -35.90 0.36
C LEU A 600 0.44 -36.96 0.97
N ASN A 601 0.05 -37.60 2.06
CA ASN A 601 0.85 -38.65 2.69
C ASN A 601 1.07 -39.85 1.76
N ARG A 602 0.04 -40.27 1.00
CA ARG A 602 0.17 -41.32 -0.05
C ARG A 602 1.12 -40.89 -1.18
N LEU A 603 1.09 -39.62 -1.57
CA LEU A 603 1.98 -39.06 -2.60
C LEU A 603 3.46 -39.15 -2.16
N LEU A 604 3.72 -38.84 -0.90
CA LEU A 604 5.08 -38.80 -0.32
C LEU A 604 5.66 -40.17 0.00
N GLN A 605 4.80 -41.20 0.18
CA GLN A 605 5.18 -42.58 0.50
C GLN A 605 6.05 -42.73 1.77
N ASP A 606 5.94 -41.78 2.70
CA ASP A 606 6.70 -41.80 3.98
C ASP A 606 5.83 -42.15 5.21
N GLY A 607 4.65 -42.71 4.95
CA GLY A 607 3.65 -43.08 5.96
C GLY A 607 2.77 -41.89 6.35
N ASP A 608 1.82 -42.16 7.24
CA ASP A 608 0.96 -41.09 7.77
C ASP A 608 1.77 -40.20 8.71
N ARG A 609 1.98 -38.95 8.34
CA ARG A 609 2.73 -37.95 9.12
C ARG A 609 2.00 -36.62 9.15
N VAL A 610 2.27 -35.86 10.22
CA VAL A 610 1.73 -34.51 10.45
C VAL A 610 2.88 -33.57 10.80
N SER A 611 2.84 -32.37 10.29
CA SER A 611 3.85 -31.32 10.58
C SER A 611 3.41 -30.39 11.72
N GLY A 612 2.16 -30.50 12.16
CA GLY A 612 1.60 -29.66 13.21
C GLY A 612 0.12 -29.88 13.42
N ALA A 613 -0.45 -29.09 14.29
CA ALA A 613 -1.88 -29.11 14.58
C ALA A 613 -2.44 -27.70 14.87
N SER A 614 -3.72 -27.53 14.59
CA SER A 614 -4.50 -26.34 14.91
C SER A 614 -5.52 -26.66 16.02
N PHE A 615 -5.78 -25.69 16.89
CA PHE A 615 -6.56 -25.88 18.11
C PHE A 615 -7.64 -24.81 18.27
N THR A 616 -8.78 -25.23 18.82
CA THR A 616 -9.66 -24.35 19.57
C THR A 616 -9.49 -24.64 21.05
N VAL A 617 -9.31 -23.58 21.86
CA VAL A 617 -8.96 -23.69 23.27
C VAL A 617 -9.92 -22.84 24.12
N ASP A 618 -10.34 -23.38 25.26
CA ASP A 618 -11.13 -22.62 26.24
C ASP A 618 -10.37 -21.37 26.68
N ALA A 619 -10.97 -20.20 26.51
CA ALA A 619 -10.35 -18.92 26.85
C ALA A 619 -9.90 -18.85 28.31
N ASN A 620 -10.62 -19.52 29.23
CA ASN A 620 -10.29 -19.53 30.68
C ASN A 620 -9.08 -20.41 31.01
N ARG A 621 -8.78 -21.43 30.17
CA ARG A 621 -7.67 -22.37 30.34
C ARG A 621 -6.52 -22.16 29.38
N ARG A 622 -6.57 -21.07 28.59
CA ARG A 622 -5.55 -20.75 27.57
C ARG A 622 -4.16 -20.65 28.18
N ARG A 623 -4.00 -20.06 29.37
CA ARG A 623 -2.69 -19.94 30.03
C ARG A 623 -2.12 -21.31 30.40
N ASP A 624 -2.94 -22.19 30.98
CA ASP A 624 -2.52 -23.53 31.33
C ASP A 624 -2.06 -24.32 30.10
N PHE A 625 -2.80 -24.16 28.98
CA PHE A 625 -2.43 -24.74 27.70
C PHE A 625 -1.08 -24.23 27.20
N LEU A 626 -0.87 -22.89 27.21
CA LEU A 626 0.37 -22.29 26.72
C LEU A 626 1.58 -22.67 27.58
N HIS A 627 1.40 -22.77 28.90
CA HIS A 627 2.44 -23.26 29.81
C HIS A 627 2.78 -24.72 29.52
N ALA A 628 1.78 -25.56 29.32
CA ALA A 628 2.02 -26.99 29.00
C ALA A 628 2.77 -27.14 27.64
N LEU A 629 2.58 -26.24 26.69
CA LEU A 629 3.32 -26.25 25.42
C LEU A 629 4.80 -25.92 25.59
N LYS A 630 5.20 -25.14 26.59
CA LYS A 630 6.62 -24.82 26.86
C LYS A 630 7.43 -26.06 27.26
N ASP A 631 6.77 -27.05 27.84
CA ASP A 631 7.41 -28.29 28.29
C ASP A 631 7.57 -29.36 27.18
N ILE A 632 7.05 -29.09 25.98
CA ILE A 632 7.11 -30.01 24.84
C ILE A 632 8.25 -29.65 23.89
N PRO A 633 9.42 -30.35 23.94
CA PRO A 633 10.60 -29.95 23.15
C PRO A 633 10.44 -30.10 21.64
N LYS A 634 9.44 -30.86 21.17
CA LYS A 634 9.18 -31.12 19.75
C LYS A 634 8.47 -29.96 19.05
N ILE A 635 7.99 -28.96 19.80
CA ILE A 635 7.27 -27.80 19.23
C ILE A 635 8.30 -26.81 18.68
N SER A 636 8.20 -26.56 17.38
CA SER A 636 9.06 -25.60 16.67
C SER A 636 8.53 -24.17 16.80
N TRP A 637 7.22 -24.01 16.77
CA TRP A 637 6.57 -22.69 16.85
C TRP A 637 5.12 -22.80 17.30
N VAL A 638 4.64 -21.72 17.90
CA VAL A 638 3.25 -21.53 18.27
C VAL A 638 2.79 -20.19 17.66
N GLY A 639 1.62 -20.19 17.05
CA GLY A 639 0.97 -18.98 16.51
C GLY A 639 -0.39 -18.80 17.13
N ILE A 640 -0.59 -17.71 17.86
CA ILE A 640 -1.85 -17.36 18.51
C ILE A 640 -2.56 -16.34 17.65
N LYS A 641 -3.76 -16.67 17.17
CA LYS A 641 -4.56 -15.79 16.31
C LYS A 641 -4.78 -14.41 16.93
N GLU A 642 -5.15 -14.35 18.20
CA GLU A 642 -5.43 -13.09 18.88
C GLU A 642 -4.17 -12.21 19.00
N SER A 643 -3.02 -12.80 19.36
CA SER A 643 -1.74 -12.08 19.43
C SER A 643 -1.33 -11.52 18.07
N LEU A 644 -1.50 -12.30 16.99
CA LEU A 644 -1.23 -11.85 15.62
C LEU A 644 -2.17 -10.70 15.20
N ARG A 645 -3.46 -10.80 15.53
CA ARG A 645 -4.46 -9.77 15.24
C ARG A 645 -4.17 -8.48 16.00
N GLU A 646 -3.83 -8.58 17.28
CA GLU A 646 -3.49 -7.43 18.12
C GLU A 646 -2.19 -6.76 17.65
N ASN A 647 -1.18 -7.55 17.34
CA ASN A 647 0.10 -7.05 16.82
C ASN A 647 -0.09 -6.35 15.47
N PHE A 648 -0.85 -6.94 14.56
CA PHE A 648 -1.22 -6.29 13.31
C PHE A 648 -1.94 -4.95 13.54
N ARG A 649 -2.89 -4.92 14.49
CA ARG A 649 -3.65 -3.72 14.80
C ARG A 649 -2.78 -2.61 15.41
N LYS A 650 -1.81 -2.98 16.27
CA LYS A 650 -0.88 -2.02 16.89
C LYS A 650 0.18 -1.47 15.94
N THR A 651 0.62 -2.28 14.98
CA THR A 651 1.72 -1.93 14.07
C THR A 651 1.20 -1.52 12.70
N THR A 652 0.75 -2.46 11.90
CA THR A 652 0.37 -2.25 10.49
C THR A 652 -0.87 -1.37 10.34
N ALA A 653 -1.91 -1.59 11.17
CA ALA A 653 -3.12 -0.78 11.10
C ALA A 653 -2.87 0.68 11.51
N ALA A 654 -1.99 0.92 12.48
CA ALA A 654 -1.61 2.28 12.88
C ALA A 654 -0.94 3.04 11.72
N SER A 655 -0.08 2.36 10.98
CA SER A 655 0.61 2.92 9.82
C SER A 655 -0.31 3.18 8.65
N ILE A 656 -1.18 2.22 8.34
CA ILE A 656 -2.22 2.37 7.31
C ILE A 656 -3.13 3.53 7.66
N ASN A 657 -3.55 3.67 8.92
CA ASN A 657 -4.40 4.77 9.38
C ASN A 657 -3.70 6.13 9.25
N LEU A 658 -2.39 6.21 9.51
CA LEU A 658 -1.62 7.44 9.30
C LEU A 658 -1.60 7.85 7.84
N ILE A 659 -1.23 6.94 6.94
CA ILE A 659 -1.19 7.18 5.51
C ILE A 659 -2.58 7.57 5.00
N GLN A 660 -3.61 6.83 5.38
CA GLN A 660 -4.99 7.12 5.03
C GLN A 660 -5.43 8.50 5.51
N SER A 661 -5.08 8.88 6.75
CA SER A 661 -5.43 10.20 7.31
C SER A 661 -4.82 11.34 6.50
N ILE A 662 -3.59 11.17 6.01
CA ILE A 662 -2.93 12.14 5.13
C ILE A 662 -3.71 12.26 3.81
N TYR A 663 -4.00 11.14 3.15
CA TYR A 663 -4.75 11.14 1.89
C TYR A 663 -6.15 11.70 2.04
N LEU A 664 -6.86 11.33 3.10
CA LEU A 664 -8.21 11.81 3.39
C LEU A 664 -8.24 13.30 3.70
N THR A 665 -7.25 13.80 4.46
CA THR A 665 -7.10 15.22 4.74
C THR A 665 -6.92 16.01 3.45
N PHE A 666 -6.05 15.54 2.55
CA PHE A 666 -5.83 16.16 1.25
C PHE A 666 -7.08 16.11 0.38
N ALA A 667 -7.76 14.97 0.31
CA ALA A 667 -9.01 14.83 -0.43
C ALA A 667 -10.09 15.79 0.09
N THR A 668 -10.19 15.96 1.41
CA THR A 668 -11.13 16.91 2.05
C THR A 668 -10.78 18.36 1.72
N ILE A 669 -9.51 18.73 1.80
CA ILE A 669 -9.03 20.07 1.42
C ILE A 669 -9.36 20.37 -0.05
N VAL A 670 -9.13 19.40 -0.93
CA VAL A 670 -9.44 19.55 -2.36
C VAL A 670 -10.95 19.67 -2.60
N ALA A 671 -11.76 18.83 -1.97
CA ALA A 671 -13.22 18.91 -2.08
C ALA A 671 -13.74 20.27 -1.63
N PHE A 672 -13.28 20.76 -0.48
CA PHE A 672 -13.63 22.09 0.00
C PHE A 672 -13.16 23.19 -0.97
N GLY A 673 -11.91 23.09 -1.47
CA GLY A 673 -11.37 24.07 -2.42
C GLY A 673 -12.18 24.17 -3.71
N VAL A 674 -12.58 23.02 -4.28
CA VAL A 674 -13.43 22.95 -5.49
C VAL A 674 -14.80 23.58 -5.24
N ILE A 675 -15.46 23.18 -4.16
CA ILE A 675 -16.81 23.66 -3.82
C ILE A 675 -16.80 25.17 -3.54
N TYR A 676 -15.84 25.63 -2.75
CA TYR A 676 -15.66 27.05 -2.44
C TYR A 676 -15.38 27.88 -3.71
N ASN A 677 -14.52 27.38 -4.59
CA ASN A 677 -14.22 28.05 -5.84
C ASN A 677 -15.45 28.15 -6.75
N ASN A 678 -16.19 27.04 -6.91
CA ASN A 678 -17.40 27.02 -7.73
C ASN A 678 -18.48 27.96 -7.17
N ALA A 679 -18.70 27.97 -5.86
CA ALA A 679 -19.64 28.88 -5.22
C ALA A 679 -19.25 30.35 -5.41
N ARG A 680 -17.96 30.67 -5.33
CA ARG A 680 -17.46 32.03 -5.63
C ARG A 680 -17.57 32.43 -7.09
N ILE A 681 -17.37 31.50 -8.01
CA ILE A 681 -17.54 31.71 -9.44
C ILE A 681 -19.01 32.07 -9.73
N SER A 682 -19.96 31.25 -9.26
CA SER A 682 -21.39 31.47 -9.45
C SER A 682 -21.85 32.82 -8.89
N LEU A 683 -21.41 33.17 -7.68
CA LEU A 683 -21.76 34.48 -7.09
C LEU A 683 -21.31 35.67 -7.94
N ALA A 684 -20.06 35.62 -8.42
CA ALA A 684 -19.50 36.79 -9.08
C ALA A 684 -19.97 36.97 -10.54
N GLU A 685 -20.27 35.86 -11.21
CA GLU A 685 -20.87 35.90 -12.56
C GLU A 685 -22.28 36.46 -12.55
N ARG A 686 -22.99 36.32 -11.45
CA ARG A 686 -24.39 36.74 -11.28
C ARG A 686 -24.58 37.95 -10.40
N ALA A 687 -23.48 38.59 -10.01
CA ALA A 687 -23.60 39.77 -9.13
C ALA A 687 -24.56 40.83 -9.67
N ARG A 688 -24.59 41.09 -11.00
CA ARG A 688 -25.48 42.03 -11.65
C ARG A 688 -26.92 41.53 -11.67
N GLU A 689 -27.17 40.26 -12.03
CA GLU A 689 -28.53 39.66 -12.01
C GLU A 689 -29.13 39.69 -10.59
N LEU A 690 -28.31 39.33 -9.59
CA LEU A 690 -28.70 39.32 -8.18
C LEU A 690 -28.97 40.76 -7.65
N ALA A 691 -28.17 41.72 -8.09
CA ALA A 691 -28.41 43.13 -7.79
C ALA A 691 -29.71 43.61 -8.42
N THR A 692 -30.02 43.27 -9.68
CA THR A 692 -31.27 43.60 -10.37
C THR A 692 -32.48 42.99 -9.62
N LEU A 693 -32.40 41.71 -9.21
CA LEU A 693 -33.46 41.08 -8.40
C LEU A 693 -33.70 41.85 -7.09
N ARG A 694 -32.64 42.33 -6.46
CA ARG A 694 -32.73 43.15 -5.25
C ARG A 694 -33.41 44.48 -5.48
N VAL A 695 -33.17 45.13 -6.64
CA VAL A 695 -33.82 46.41 -7.01
C VAL A 695 -35.30 46.22 -7.36
N ILE A 696 -35.64 45.08 -7.96
CA ILE A 696 -37.05 44.73 -8.28
C ILE A 696 -37.84 44.35 -7.00
N GLY A 697 -37.18 44.25 -5.83
CA GLY A 697 -37.86 44.06 -4.55
C GLY A 697 -37.67 42.71 -3.89
N PHE A 698 -36.88 41.78 -4.45
CA PHE A 698 -36.56 40.51 -3.81
C PHE A 698 -35.76 40.72 -2.52
N THR A 699 -36.10 39.98 -1.48
CA THR A 699 -35.39 40.00 -0.20
C THR A 699 -34.01 39.38 -0.33
N GLN A 700 -33.10 39.67 0.63
CA GLN A 700 -31.76 39.04 0.65
C GLN A 700 -31.86 37.52 0.79
N ARG A 701 -32.90 36.98 1.48
CA ARG A 701 -33.13 35.56 1.65
C ARG A 701 -33.56 34.87 0.36
N GLU A 702 -34.41 35.51 -0.43
CA GLU A 702 -34.90 35.00 -1.72
C GLU A 702 -33.77 34.96 -2.76
N VAL A 703 -32.99 36.02 -2.85
CA VAL A 703 -31.82 36.09 -3.75
C VAL A 703 -30.77 35.05 -3.34
N GLY A 704 -30.49 34.91 -2.03
CA GLY A 704 -29.63 33.89 -1.52
C GLY A 704 -30.18 32.48 -1.76
N GLY A 705 -31.51 32.30 -1.67
CA GLY A 705 -32.20 31.04 -1.92
C GLY A 705 -32.03 30.55 -3.36
N VAL A 706 -32.09 31.45 -4.36
CA VAL A 706 -31.86 31.06 -5.77
C VAL A 706 -30.44 30.47 -5.97
N LEU A 707 -29.42 31.16 -5.43
CA LEU A 707 -28.03 30.67 -5.49
C LEU A 707 -27.82 29.33 -4.76
N LEU A 708 -28.43 29.21 -3.58
CA LEU A 708 -28.34 27.94 -2.80
C LEU A 708 -29.00 26.79 -3.54
N THR A 709 -30.20 27.02 -4.09
CA THR A 709 -30.93 25.97 -4.82
C THR A 709 -30.14 25.49 -6.03
N GLU A 710 -29.45 26.37 -6.73
CA GLU A 710 -28.61 26.01 -7.84
C GLU A 710 -27.39 25.19 -7.41
N LEU A 711 -26.68 25.62 -6.36
CA LEU A 711 -25.52 24.84 -5.82
C LEU A 711 -25.96 23.45 -5.32
N ILE A 712 -27.14 23.38 -4.69
CA ILE A 712 -27.71 22.09 -4.23
C ILE A 712 -28.03 21.19 -5.43
N LEU A 713 -28.67 21.73 -6.47
CA LEU A 713 -29.03 21.00 -7.69
C LEU A 713 -27.78 20.45 -8.39
N LEU A 714 -26.75 21.27 -8.54
CA LEU A 714 -25.48 20.84 -9.11
C LEU A 714 -24.78 19.78 -8.25
N ALA A 715 -24.85 19.90 -6.92
CA ALA A 715 -24.29 18.90 -6.00
C ALA A 715 -25.07 17.58 -6.06
N VAL A 716 -26.40 17.62 -6.10
CA VAL A 716 -27.27 16.42 -6.23
C VAL A 716 -26.98 15.66 -7.53
N LEU A 717 -26.70 16.36 -8.61
CA LEU A 717 -26.32 15.74 -9.88
C LEU A 717 -24.87 15.23 -9.86
N ALA A 718 -23.94 15.94 -9.21
CA ALA A 718 -22.52 15.61 -9.19
C ALA A 718 -22.19 14.42 -8.27
N VAL A 719 -22.86 14.31 -7.12
CA VAL A 719 -22.56 13.28 -6.12
C VAL A 719 -22.72 11.87 -6.68
N PRO A 720 -23.82 11.45 -7.31
CA PRO A 720 -23.94 10.10 -7.89
C PRO A 720 -22.84 9.81 -8.92
N ILE A 721 -22.55 10.78 -9.79
CA ILE A 721 -21.49 10.65 -10.79
C ILE A 721 -20.14 10.49 -10.11
N GLY A 722 -19.88 11.27 -9.06
CA GLY A 722 -18.64 11.21 -8.28
C GLY A 722 -18.49 9.89 -7.53
N LEU A 723 -19.57 9.33 -6.98
CA LEU A 723 -19.56 8.01 -6.35
C LEU A 723 -19.21 6.91 -7.36
N LEU A 724 -19.78 6.96 -8.56
CA LEU A 724 -19.48 6.01 -9.63
C LEU A 724 -18.03 6.12 -10.10
N LEU A 725 -17.55 7.34 -10.38
CA LEU A 725 -16.16 7.59 -10.77
C LEU A 725 -15.18 7.17 -9.68
N GLY A 726 -15.47 7.52 -8.44
CA GLY A 726 -14.65 7.17 -7.28
C GLY A 726 -14.55 5.66 -7.07
N THR A 727 -15.66 4.95 -7.26
CA THR A 727 -15.69 3.48 -7.24
C THR A 727 -14.82 2.88 -8.33
N GLY A 728 -14.91 3.40 -9.55
CA GLY A 728 -14.10 2.97 -10.69
C GLY A 728 -12.61 3.21 -10.45
N PHE A 729 -12.22 4.41 -10.00
CA PHE A 729 -10.83 4.73 -9.69
C PHE A 729 -10.27 3.90 -8.53
N ALA A 730 -11.06 3.72 -7.46
CA ALA A 730 -10.64 2.92 -6.30
C ALA A 730 -10.39 1.46 -6.70
N ARG A 731 -11.29 0.85 -7.47
CA ARG A 731 -11.11 -0.51 -8.00
C ARG A 731 -9.86 -0.62 -8.88
N GLY A 732 -9.67 0.32 -9.81
CA GLY A 732 -8.50 0.33 -10.68
C GLY A 732 -7.19 0.44 -9.91
N ILE A 733 -7.10 1.33 -8.91
CA ILE A 733 -5.90 1.49 -8.08
C ILE A 733 -5.65 0.23 -7.23
N ILE A 734 -6.68 -0.35 -6.60
CA ILE A 734 -6.54 -1.57 -5.80
C ILE A 734 -6.05 -2.74 -6.67
N GLU A 735 -6.58 -2.89 -7.89
CA GLU A 735 -6.16 -3.94 -8.81
C GLU A 735 -4.68 -3.80 -9.21
N MET A 736 -4.20 -2.56 -9.39
CA MET A 736 -2.79 -2.27 -9.66
C MET A 736 -1.86 -2.50 -8.46
N VAL A 737 -2.37 -2.38 -7.24
CA VAL A 737 -1.61 -2.57 -5.98
C VAL A 737 -1.49 -4.05 -5.60
N ASN A 738 -2.32 -4.94 -6.13
CA ASN A 738 -2.29 -6.36 -5.83
C ASN A 738 -0.92 -6.99 -6.18
N THR A 739 -0.30 -7.62 -5.17
CA THR A 739 1.00 -8.32 -5.28
C THR A 739 0.86 -9.82 -5.08
N GLU A 740 1.97 -10.55 -5.09
CA GLU A 740 1.98 -11.98 -4.72
C GLU A 740 1.80 -12.18 -3.20
N THR A 741 2.16 -11.19 -2.39
CA THR A 741 2.09 -11.27 -0.92
C THR A 741 0.75 -10.83 -0.36
N VAL A 742 0.07 -9.88 -0.99
CA VAL A 742 -1.22 -9.33 -0.51
C VAL A 742 -2.12 -9.01 -1.69
N ARG A 743 -3.38 -9.45 -1.60
CA ARG A 743 -4.46 -9.10 -2.53
C ARG A 743 -5.57 -8.39 -1.74
N LEU A 744 -5.78 -7.13 -2.04
CA LEU A 744 -6.84 -6.37 -1.42
C LEU A 744 -8.16 -6.59 -2.18
N PRO A 745 -9.25 -7.00 -1.51
CA PRO A 745 -10.57 -7.04 -2.14
C PRO A 745 -11.05 -5.61 -2.35
N ALA A 746 -11.49 -5.26 -3.56
CA ALA A 746 -12.03 -3.93 -3.86
C ALA A 746 -13.44 -3.77 -3.29
N ARG A 747 -13.58 -3.72 -1.97
CA ARG A 747 -14.85 -3.54 -1.27
C ARG A 747 -15.05 -2.10 -0.85
N ILE A 748 -16.22 -1.56 -1.15
CA ILE A 748 -16.62 -0.21 -0.75
C ILE A 748 -17.89 -0.35 0.06
N THR A 749 -17.83 0.05 1.33
CA THR A 749 -18.95 -0.04 2.24
C THR A 749 -19.92 1.13 2.09
N ALA A 750 -21.15 0.96 2.54
CA ALA A 750 -22.14 2.06 2.61
C ALA A 750 -21.63 3.24 3.46
N HIS A 751 -20.80 2.94 4.47
CA HIS A 751 -20.17 3.96 5.30
C HIS A 751 -19.26 4.89 4.49
N ASN A 752 -18.46 4.34 3.55
CA ASN A 752 -17.59 5.11 2.66
C ASN A 752 -18.41 6.08 1.78
N TYR A 753 -19.49 5.59 1.18
CA TYR A 753 -20.40 6.45 0.41
C TYR A 753 -21.04 7.53 1.26
N ALA A 754 -21.54 7.17 2.44
CA ALA A 754 -22.13 8.13 3.38
C ALA A 754 -21.13 9.21 3.80
N PHE A 755 -19.88 8.82 4.09
CA PHE A 755 -18.80 9.75 4.42
C PHE A 755 -18.53 10.75 3.29
N ALA A 756 -18.42 10.27 2.05
CA ALA A 756 -18.20 11.14 0.88
C ALA A 756 -19.36 12.14 0.69
N VAL A 757 -20.61 11.65 0.79
CA VAL A 757 -21.81 12.49 0.69
C VAL A 757 -21.86 13.53 1.82
N LEU A 758 -21.62 13.13 3.07
CA LEU A 758 -21.60 14.03 4.22
C LEU A 758 -20.52 15.10 4.10
N THR A 759 -19.32 14.71 3.69
CA THR A 759 -18.20 15.65 3.51
C THR A 759 -18.51 16.68 2.43
N VAL A 760 -19.03 16.26 1.28
CA VAL A 760 -19.42 17.16 0.19
C VAL A 760 -20.57 18.06 0.61
N THR A 761 -21.57 17.52 1.30
CA THR A 761 -22.72 18.28 1.79
C THR A 761 -22.29 19.34 2.82
N THR A 762 -21.41 18.95 3.76
CA THR A 762 -20.86 19.86 4.77
C THR A 762 -20.02 20.97 4.14
N ALA A 763 -19.14 20.61 3.20
CA ALA A 763 -18.33 21.57 2.46
C ALA A 763 -19.20 22.51 1.63
N SER A 764 -20.28 22.02 1.01
CA SER A 764 -21.27 22.81 0.28
C SER A 764 -22.01 23.78 1.19
N ALA A 765 -22.43 23.31 2.37
CA ALA A 765 -23.11 24.16 3.37
C ALA A 765 -22.21 25.29 3.90
N LEU A 766 -20.95 24.97 4.20
CA LEU A 766 -19.95 25.96 4.64
C LEU A 766 -19.67 27.00 3.53
N SER A 767 -19.48 26.53 2.31
CA SER A 767 -19.28 27.42 1.15
C SER A 767 -20.47 28.31 0.87
N ALA A 768 -21.67 27.75 0.96
CA ALA A 768 -22.92 28.48 0.86
C ALA A 768 -23.04 29.56 1.93
N MET A 769 -22.68 29.26 3.17
CA MET A 769 -22.68 30.23 4.28
C MET A 769 -21.76 31.44 3.99
N VAL A 770 -20.54 31.16 3.49
CA VAL A 770 -19.58 32.21 3.11
C VAL A 770 -20.13 33.07 1.97
N VAL A 771 -20.77 32.43 0.98
CA VAL A 771 -21.38 33.14 -0.15
C VAL A 771 -22.56 34.01 0.31
N LEU A 772 -23.44 33.47 1.17
CA LEU A 772 -24.58 34.26 1.72
C LEU A 772 -24.13 35.48 2.51
N ARG A 773 -23.04 35.34 3.32
CA ARG A 773 -22.45 36.52 4.01
C ARG A 773 -21.97 37.60 3.04
N ARG A 774 -21.47 37.20 1.87
CA ARG A 774 -21.02 38.14 0.83
C ARG A 774 -22.21 38.76 0.06
N VAL A 775 -23.26 37.99 -0.23
CA VAL A 775 -24.51 38.50 -0.83
C VAL A 775 -25.09 39.61 0.03
N ARG A 776 -25.05 39.45 1.36
CA ARG A 776 -25.51 40.49 2.31
C ARG A 776 -24.71 41.80 2.23
N ARG A 777 -23.45 41.74 1.78
CA ARG A 777 -22.53 42.88 1.66
C ARG A 777 -22.36 43.40 0.23
N LEU A 778 -23.21 42.96 -0.69
CA LEU A 778 -23.21 43.44 -2.08
C LEU A 778 -23.55 44.93 -2.15
N ASN A 779 -22.63 45.70 -2.72
CA ASN A 779 -22.87 47.13 -3.02
C ASN A 779 -23.73 47.21 -4.30
N LEU A 780 -25.03 47.50 -4.12
CA LEU A 780 -26.01 47.53 -5.21
C LEU A 780 -25.64 48.59 -6.25
N VAL A 781 -25.18 49.74 -5.81
CA VAL A 781 -24.80 50.85 -6.70
C VAL A 781 -23.61 50.50 -7.57
N GLY A 782 -22.60 49.89 -6.95
CA GLY A 782 -21.39 49.45 -7.69
C GLY A 782 -21.65 48.28 -8.65
N ALA A 783 -22.64 47.41 -8.37
CA ALA A 783 -22.98 46.26 -9.21
C ALA A 783 -23.89 46.65 -10.42
N LEU A 784 -24.62 47.75 -10.31
CA LEU A 784 -25.54 48.24 -11.35
C LEU A 784 -24.97 49.36 -12.20
N LYS A 785 -23.94 50.12 -11.72
CA LYS A 785 -23.23 51.05 -12.56
C LYS A 785 -22.67 50.30 -13.76
N ALA A 786 -23.13 50.69 -14.96
CA ALA A 786 -22.46 50.29 -16.17
C ALA A 786 -21.01 50.76 -16.09
N PRO A 787 -20.02 50.01 -16.56
CA PRO A 787 -18.70 50.59 -16.80
C PRO A 787 -18.88 51.72 -17.82
N GLU A 788 -18.63 52.96 -17.36
CA GLU A 788 -18.46 54.10 -18.25
C GLU A 788 -17.20 53.90 -19.08
#